data_679f072e10397d6fdf162aec72aaf008
#
_entry.id   679f072e10397d6fdf162aec72aaf008
#
_cell.length_a   1.000
_cell.length_b   1.000
_cell.length_c   1.000
_cell.angle_alpha   90.00
_cell.angle_beta   90.00
_cell.angle_gamma   90.00
#
_symmetry.space_group_name_H-M   'P 1'
#
loop_
_entity.id
_entity.type
_entity.pdbx_description
1 polymer ?
#
loop_
_entity_poly.entity_id
_entity_poly.type
_entity_poly.pdbx_seq_one_letter_code
_entity_poly.pdbx_strand_id
1 'polypeptide(L)'
;QNKRLGYLAASILLKDDNEELLTLITNVISQDINNSNKFIAGLALETLGSLANKDLARDLCTDLISLIKKCVANVSSVDNLLKNSSGNSNYLIKHSLVAASSLIKKVPNLMVHFFSLENSSLISDIFNTFFNDDGSVKKADTTHGLLLSLLDFVQTSFQCKQDYNFDNNFDLMIKKSIVGPLTEKLISFLENLSLLVVEPQYAINGVTDPFLQCSLLETLRKIFTAYGNDVGENVHAKFKQCLMKIMNHQSLPDLQSVSNSGKKSAIPKLSLSVKYESIKTIIMVDSLDSSLKSLAVDILIKFLSSRDPNHKYVAMKTLSKGIQYLDKLDEKNLKFILSCMYESDFSIKRRSLEVIFEILQNQKLANQEVILNQVVEFLCQATSSDSELVSYCFVKLLETRVLESVNNIKYLTRAILYCGFYLKNEEISEVMSVINNLPNNVSVEFIKELINLLFSNDITKEDRIFFESNFAFKVLSIWCIGEYGSFILETLSRNNPKPVSDKIVTYFYKISNDYYNPISDEKASYIINYLVVAAAKVSTFMNDKPLIERLRQLLILYAGKSGNLTLSIKANQLLSLFSQPADKKRQIFAKMPEHLQISDSAKSENITTSNSKAANQVDLLTDLFSSNIQVNKKADAGNEIPYDSVEIFSNKDLKLFYGTSLHLTQSQHEANLEVYYQNIGNNDISELHTFVAVGRTQNVNVGHLSNTVIKPNTAEKQLFKITGEGHLMTRIKIQYKVQNISNVEQFDYKFDKDI
;
A
#
# COMPACT_ATOMS: atom_id res chain seq x y z
N GLN A 1 34.71 24.07 19.93
CA GLN A 1 34.98 22.82 19.23
C GLN A 1 34.43 21.59 19.98
N ASN A 2 34.65 21.47 21.29
CA ASN A 2 34.19 20.29 22.07
C ASN A 2 32.68 20.10 22.03
N LYS A 3 31.85 21.16 22.17
CA LYS A 3 30.39 21.07 22.06
C LYS A 3 29.94 20.59 20.68
N ARG A 4 30.59 21.07 19.60
CA ARG A 4 30.29 20.63 18.24
C ARG A 4 30.56 19.14 18.04
N LEU A 5 31.70 18.64 18.56
CA LEU A 5 32.03 17.22 18.50
C LEU A 5 31.07 16.39 19.35
N GLY A 6 30.69 16.89 20.54
CA GLY A 6 29.72 16.22 21.40
C GLY A 6 28.34 16.07 20.76
N TYR A 7 27.79 17.15 20.18
CA TYR A 7 26.52 17.10 19.48
C TYR A 7 26.55 16.24 18.23
N LEU A 8 27.65 16.30 17.45
CA LEU A 8 27.82 15.44 16.29
C LEU A 8 27.89 13.95 16.70
N ALA A 9 28.64 13.64 17.76
CA ALA A 9 28.70 12.28 18.28
C ALA A 9 27.34 11.82 18.80
N ALA A 10 26.59 12.66 19.52
CA ALA A 10 25.25 12.36 20.00
C ALA A 10 24.31 12.05 18.83
N SER A 11 24.29 12.87 17.78
CA SER A 11 23.40 12.67 16.63
C SER A 11 23.74 11.43 15.79
N ILE A 12 24.98 10.92 15.86
CA ILE A 12 25.39 9.69 15.15
C ILE A 12 25.17 8.44 16.00
N LEU A 13 25.47 8.52 17.30
CA LEU A 13 25.50 7.34 18.19
C LEU A 13 24.16 7.06 18.86
N LEU A 14 23.38 8.11 19.17
CA LEU A 14 22.10 7.94 19.85
C LEU A 14 20.97 7.72 18.84
N LYS A 15 20.09 6.79 19.18
CA LYS A 15 18.86 6.47 18.43
C LYS A 15 17.65 6.78 19.30
N ASP A 16 16.47 6.81 18.69
CA ASP A 16 15.18 7.03 19.38
C ASP A 16 14.95 6.05 20.55
N ASP A 17 15.53 4.84 20.48
CA ASP A 17 15.40 3.79 21.51
C ASP A 17 16.27 4.03 22.77
N ASN A 18 17.18 5.00 22.75
CA ASN A 18 18.06 5.30 23.89
C ASN A 18 17.41 6.31 24.86
N GLU A 19 16.21 6.05 25.36
CA GLU A 19 15.40 6.99 26.17
C GLU A 19 16.13 7.53 27.41
N GLU A 20 16.83 6.68 28.17
CA GLU A 20 17.58 7.09 29.37
C GLU A 20 18.70 8.10 29.04
N LEU A 21 19.45 7.84 27.95
CA LEU A 21 20.54 8.75 27.55
C LEU A 21 19.99 10.06 26.97
N LEU A 22 18.88 10.00 26.24
CA LEU A 22 18.23 11.19 25.70
C LEU A 22 17.70 12.09 26.82
N THR A 23 17.17 11.52 27.90
CA THR A 23 16.73 12.26 29.07
C THR A 23 17.89 13.03 29.75
N LEU A 24 19.09 12.42 29.81
CA LEU A 24 20.26 13.10 30.41
C LEU A 24 20.73 14.32 29.59
N ILE A 25 20.56 14.32 28.28
CA ILE A 25 20.98 15.46 27.45
C ILE A 25 19.91 16.54 27.31
N THR A 26 18.65 16.30 27.72
CA THR A 26 17.53 17.25 27.63
C THR A 26 17.88 18.59 28.27
N ASN A 27 18.40 18.58 29.52
CA ASN A 27 18.77 19.79 30.23
C ASN A 27 19.93 20.56 29.56
N VAL A 28 20.87 19.83 28.94
CA VAL A 28 21.99 20.47 28.25
C VAL A 28 21.48 21.14 26.96
N ILE A 29 20.57 20.51 26.24
CA ILE A 29 19.97 21.09 25.05
C ILE A 29 19.14 22.31 25.39
N SER A 30 18.29 22.27 26.46
CA SER A 30 17.49 23.43 26.94
C SER A 30 18.37 24.64 27.31
N GLN A 31 19.47 24.39 28.04
CA GLN A 31 20.43 25.46 28.40
C GLN A 31 21.12 26.02 27.12
N ASP A 32 21.52 25.18 26.20
CA ASP A 32 22.23 25.60 25.00
C ASP A 32 21.33 26.26 23.94
N ILE A 33 20.05 25.94 23.90
CA ILE A 33 19.04 26.68 23.12
C ILE A 33 18.98 28.14 23.52
N ASN A 34 19.08 28.42 24.82
CA ASN A 34 19.04 29.77 25.39
C ASN A 34 20.43 30.44 25.46
N ASN A 35 21.47 29.86 24.85
CA ASN A 35 22.83 30.39 24.93
C ASN A 35 22.97 31.69 24.11
N SER A 36 23.80 32.61 24.62
CA SER A 36 24.10 33.88 23.94
C SER A 36 24.87 33.68 22.60
N ASN A 37 25.58 32.58 22.47
CA ASN A 37 26.29 32.24 21.24
C ASN A 37 25.36 31.53 20.27
N LYS A 38 25.00 32.23 19.15
CA LYS A 38 24.08 31.70 18.12
C LYS A 38 24.51 30.34 17.54
N PHE A 39 25.81 30.08 17.46
CA PHE A 39 26.30 28.80 16.87
C PHE A 39 26.10 27.62 17.85
N ILE A 40 26.18 27.86 19.15
CA ILE A 40 25.88 26.84 20.16
C ILE A 40 24.36 26.59 20.17
N ALA A 41 23.57 27.63 20.18
CA ALA A 41 22.12 27.49 20.10
C ALA A 41 21.64 26.81 18.80
N GLY A 42 22.26 27.17 17.67
CA GLY A 42 21.96 26.50 16.40
C GLY A 42 22.33 25.01 16.38
N LEU A 43 23.46 24.63 16.97
CA LEU A 43 23.82 23.21 17.11
C LEU A 43 22.84 22.44 18.01
N ALA A 44 22.42 23.05 19.13
CA ALA A 44 21.43 22.45 20.02
C ALA A 44 20.07 22.23 19.31
N LEU A 45 19.63 23.21 18.50
CA LEU A 45 18.41 23.13 17.71
C LEU A 45 18.50 22.05 16.62
N GLU A 46 19.63 21.94 15.92
CA GLU A 46 19.86 20.90 14.91
C GLU A 46 19.85 19.50 15.53
N THR A 47 20.52 19.37 16.69
CA THR A 47 20.54 18.10 17.44
C THR A 47 19.13 17.75 17.97
N LEU A 48 18.39 18.73 18.46
CA LEU A 48 17.00 18.55 18.88
C LEU A 48 16.16 18.01 17.72
N GLY A 49 16.26 18.59 16.52
CA GLY A 49 15.53 18.13 15.35
C GLY A 49 15.87 16.71 14.92
N SER A 50 17.14 16.28 15.10
CA SER A 50 17.60 14.94 14.70
C SER A 50 17.30 13.85 15.73
N LEU A 51 17.48 14.14 17.03
CA LEU A 51 17.40 13.17 18.12
C LEU A 51 16.04 13.15 18.85
N ALA A 52 15.11 14.06 18.54
CA ALA A 52 13.87 14.19 19.29
C ALA A 52 13.08 12.87 19.32
N ASN A 53 12.92 12.31 20.53
CA ASN A 53 11.89 11.33 20.84
C ASN A 53 10.62 12.04 21.36
N LYS A 54 9.60 11.28 21.75
CA LYS A 54 8.31 11.85 22.20
C LYS A 54 8.45 12.73 23.45
N ASP A 55 9.28 12.34 24.40
CA ASP A 55 9.44 13.03 25.68
C ASP A 55 10.27 14.29 25.52
N LEU A 56 11.43 14.19 24.87
CA LEU A 56 12.29 15.33 24.57
C LEU A 56 11.58 16.39 23.72
N ALA A 57 10.72 15.95 22.79
CA ALA A 57 9.94 16.84 21.97
C ALA A 57 8.87 17.61 22.78
N ARG A 58 8.22 16.95 23.76
CA ARG A 58 7.25 17.61 24.66
C ARG A 58 7.92 18.60 25.58
N ASP A 59 9.05 18.20 26.18
CA ASP A 59 9.74 19.01 27.18
C ASP A 59 10.32 20.31 26.58
N LEU A 60 10.87 20.23 25.35
CA LEU A 60 11.57 21.37 24.75
C LEU A 60 10.71 22.19 23.76
N CYS A 61 9.47 21.78 23.48
CA CYS A 61 8.57 22.52 22.58
C CYS A 61 8.32 23.96 23.04
N THR A 62 8.08 24.16 24.34
CA THR A 62 7.83 25.49 24.93
C THR A 62 9.06 26.39 24.88
N ASP A 63 10.26 25.85 25.14
CA ASP A 63 11.52 26.57 25.00
C ASP A 63 11.75 27.02 23.55
N LEU A 64 11.46 26.17 22.61
CA LEU A 64 11.56 26.47 21.17
C LEU A 64 10.63 27.62 20.77
N ILE A 65 9.36 27.57 21.16
CA ILE A 65 8.37 28.63 20.88
C ILE A 65 8.82 29.96 21.53
N SER A 66 9.29 29.91 22.78
CA SER A 66 9.76 31.09 23.48
C SER A 66 10.98 31.74 22.81
N LEU A 67 11.91 30.93 22.31
CA LEU A 67 13.07 31.39 21.53
C LEU A 67 12.64 32.08 20.24
N ILE A 68 11.70 31.50 19.49
CA ILE A 68 11.19 32.11 18.25
C ILE A 68 10.57 33.46 18.57
N LYS A 69 9.69 33.55 19.56
CA LYS A 69 9.07 34.83 20.00
C LYS A 69 10.12 35.88 20.36
N LYS A 70 11.13 35.54 21.17
CA LYS A 70 12.22 36.44 21.52
C LYS A 70 13.00 36.93 20.30
N CYS A 71 13.30 36.01 19.35
CA CYS A 71 14.03 36.41 18.17
C CYS A 71 13.20 37.30 17.21
N VAL A 72 11.90 37.06 17.08
CA VAL A 72 10.99 37.93 16.30
C VAL A 72 10.89 39.32 16.95
N ALA A 73 10.69 39.40 18.26
CA ALA A 73 10.66 40.68 19.00
C ALA A 73 11.97 41.45 18.81
N ASN A 74 13.12 40.79 18.87
CA ASN A 74 14.43 41.42 18.68
C ASN A 74 14.62 42.00 17.27
N VAL A 75 14.06 41.35 16.23
CA VAL A 75 14.12 41.89 14.86
C VAL A 75 13.19 43.09 14.69
N SER A 76 12.01 43.05 15.30
CA SER A 76 11.02 44.14 15.22
C SER A 76 11.45 45.40 15.97
N SER A 77 12.18 45.27 17.08
CA SER A 77 12.62 46.39 17.93
C SER A 77 13.86 47.12 17.39
N VAL A 78 14.56 46.57 16.43
CA VAL A 78 15.84 47.13 15.90
C VAL A 78 15.58 47.97 14.64
N ASP A 79 14.79 49.02 14.77
CA ASP A 79 14.65 49.97 13.64
C ASP A 79 15.89 50.81 13.41
N ASN A 80 16.91 50.83 14.27
CA ASN A 80 17.99 51.81 14.03
C ASN A 80 19.43 51.52 14.54
N LEU A 81 19.75 50.49 15.28
CA LEU A 81 21.08 50.53 15.93
C LEU A 81 21.93 49.27 15.96
N LEU A 82 21.99 48.42 15.11
CA LEU A 82 23.07 47.42 14.99
C LEU A 82 22.79 46.34 13.90
N LYS A 83 23.36 46.50 12.74
CA LYS A 83 23.27 45.56 11.61
C LYS A 83 23.71 44.11 11.96
N ASN A 84 24.37 43.89 13.08
CA ASN A 84 24.87 42.54 13.46
C ASN A 84 23.85 41.73 14.28
N SER A 85 22.88 42.35 14.97
CA SER A 85 21.90 41.62 15.81
C SER A 85 20.78 40.97 15.00
N SER A 86 20.36 41.59 13.91
CA SER A 86 19.33 41.02 13.03
C SER A 86 19.76 39.72 12.37
N GLY A 87 21.00 39.60 11.91
CA GLY A 87 21.52 38.37 11.31
C GLY A 87 21.63 37.19 12.29
N ASN A 88 21.78 37.46 13.59
CA ASN A 88 21.79 36.43 14.63
C ASN A 88 20.38 35.87 14.86
N SER A 89 19.39 36.75 14.93
CA SER A 89 17.98 36.34 15.12
C SER A 89 17.45 35.55 13.92
N ASN A 90 17.74 35.98 12.69
CA ASN A 90 17.34 35.27 11.47
C ASN A 90 17.91 33.82 11.41
N TYR A 91 19.18 33.67 11.79
CA TYR A 91 19.83 32.38 11.87
C TYR A 91 19.11 31.46 12.87
N LEU A 92 18.79 31.96 14.07
CA LEU A 92 18.09 31.18 15.10
C LEU A 92 16.66 30.85 14.71
N ILE A 93 15.90 31.79 14.14
CA ILE A 93 14.52 31.52 13.67
C ILE A 93 14.51 30.41 12.62
N LYS A 94 15.45 30.46 11.65
CA LYS A 94 15.57 29.42 10.62
C LYS A 94 15.79 28.04 11.24
N HIS A 95 16.80 27.88 12.13
CA HIS A 95 17.07 26.60 12.77
C HIS A 95 15.95 26.14 13.70
N SER A 96 15.26 27.08 14.37
CA SER A 96 14.10 26.77 15.22
C SER A 96 12.92 26.24 14.40
N LEU A 97 12.65 26.81 13.22
CA LEU A 97 11.57 26.34 12.35
C LEU A 97 11.86 24.94 11.79
N VAL A 98 13.12 24.67 11.40
CA VAL A 98 13.53 23.33 10.95
C VAL A 98 13.39 22.30 12.08
N ALA A 99 13.83 22.66 13.30
CA ALA A 99 13.64 21.81 14.47
C ALA A 99 12.15 21.57 14.76
N ALA A 100 11.32 22.63 14.71
CA ALA A 100 9.88 22.53 14.91
C ALA A 100 9.21 21.60 13.88
N SER A 101 9.59 21.69 12.59
CA SER A 101 9.12 20.76 11.57
C SER A 101 9.45 19.30 11.93
N SER A 102 10.66 19.03 12.41
CA SER A 102 11.09 17.69 12.81
C SER A 102 10.33 17.18 14.05
N LEU A 103 10.10 18.04 15.04
CA LEU A 103 9.32 17.69 16.24
C LEU A 103 7.88 17.35 15.90
N ILE A 104 7.23 18.13 15.05
CA ILE A 104 5.84 17.91 14.63
C ILE A 104 5.71 16.61 13.84
N LYS A 105 6.68 16.28 12.96
CA LYS A 105 6.70 15.00 12.24
C LYS A 105 6.72 13.79 13.20
N LYS A 106 7.46 13.88 14.30
CA LYS A 106 7.54 12.81 15.31
C LYS A 106 6.36 12.82 16.31
N VAL A 107 5.91 13.98 16.70
CA VAL A 107 4.81 14.15 17.68
C VAL A 107 3.79 15.19 17.18
N PRO A 108 2.83 14.79 16.33
CA PRO A 108 1.87 15.70 15.69
C PRO A 108 1.05 16.54 16.68
N ASN A 109 0.75 16.00 17.85
CA ASN A 109 -0.01 16.71 18.90
C ASN A 109 0.65 18.03 19.37
N LEU A 110 1.95 18.21 19.15
CA LEU A 110 2.65 19.46 19.47
C LEU A 110 2.20 20.63 18.61
N MET A 111 1.56 20.39 17.48
CA MET A 111 0.96 21.44 16.65
C MET A 111 0.00 22.34 17.45
N VAL A 112 -0.72 21.77 18.42
CA VAL A 112 -1.65 22.53 19.26
C VAL A 112 -0.92 23.65 20.02
N HIS A 113 0.32 23.45 20.44
CA HIS A 113 1.12 24.47 21.13
C HIS A 113 1.57 25.58 20.17
N PHE A 114 1.96 25.26 18.94
CA PHE A 114 2.38 26.24 17.94
C PHE A 114 1.22 27.11 17.45
N PHE A 115 0.03 26.55 17.34
CA PHE A 115 -1.18 27.21 16.83
C PHE A 115 -2.18 27.60 17.92
N SER A 116 -1.78 27.57 19.20
CA SER A 116 -2.62 28.02 20.30
C SER A 116 -3.05 29.50 20.13
N LEU A 117 -4.10 29.92 20.82
CA LEU A 117 -4.59 31.30 20.77
C LEU A 117 -3.49 32.32 21.08
N GLU A 118 -2.58 32.00 22.03
CA GLU A 118 -1.44 32.85 22.43
C GLU A 118 -0.34 32.92 21.34
N ASN A 119 -0.31 31.96 20.40
CA ASN A 119 0.69 31.83 19.35
C ASN A 119 0.09 32.04 17.95
N SER A 120 -1.18 32.40 17.85
CA SER A 120 -1.91 32.49 16.58
C SER A 120 -1.31 33.48 15.57
N SER A 121 -0.63 34.55 16.07
CA SER A 121 0.06 35.52 15.23
C SER A 121 1.50 35.15 14.88
N LEU A 122 2.08 34.11 15.52
CA LEU A 122 3.50 33.80 15.42
C LEU A 122 4.02 33.67 13.99
N ILE A 123 3.32 32.95 13.14
CA ILE A 123 3.70 32.74 11.75
C ILE A 123 3.55 33.99 10.92
N SER A 124 2.46 34.75 11.11
CA SER A 124 2.25 36.01 10.43
C SER A 124 3.24 37.07 10.90
N ASP A 125 3.63 37.08 12.16
CA ASP A 125 4.64 37.98 12.70
C ASP A 125 6.03 37.69 12.13
N ILE A 126 6.41 36.41 12.02
CA ILE A 126 7.65 36.01 11.34
C ILE A 126 7.63 36.52 9.89
N PHE A 127 6.54 36.30 9.16
CA PHE A 127 6.43 36.73 7.78
C PHE A 127 6.50 38.25 7.66
N ASN A 128 5.71 38.99 8.44
CA ASN A 128 5.65 40.46 8.42
C ASN A 128 6.96 41.13 8.83
N THR A 129 7.80 40.45 9.62
CA THR A 129 9.11 40.97 9.98
C THR A 129 10.06 41.07 8.80
N PHE A 130 9.92 40.18 7.81
CA PHE A 130 10.83 40.07 6.66
C PHE A 130 10.23 40.52 5.34
N PHE A 131 8.89 40.54 5.22
CA PHE A 131 8.17 40.86 4.00
C PHE A 131 7.21 42.03 4.21
N ASN A 132 7.00 42.80 3.13
CA ASN A 132 5.95 43.78 3.07
C ASN A 132 4.61 43.17 2.70
N ASP A 133 3.52 43.92 2.80
CA ASP A 133 2.18 43.44 2.45
C ASP A 133 2.02 43.14 0.95
N ASP A 134 2.82 43.78 0.12
CA ASP A 134 2.89 43.55 -1.34
C ASP A 134 3.75 42.36 -1.73
N GLY A 135 4.29 41.62 -0.75
CA GLY A 135 5.18 40.48 -0.96
C GLY A 135 6.62 40.85 -1.32
N SER A 136 6.99 42.16 -1.30
CA SER A 136 8.38 42.55 -1.47
C SER A 136 9.21 42.29 -0.21
N VAL A 137 10.51 41.99 -0.39
CA VAL A 137 11.42 41.67 0.71
C VAL A 137 11.95 42.94 1.37
N LYS A 138 11.79 43.08 2.69
CA LYS A 138 12.32 44.22 3.45
C LYS A 138 13.83 44.29 3.53
N LYS A 139 14.51 43.12 3.62
CA LYS A 139 15.99 42.98 3.70
C LYS A 139 16.43 41.75 2.92
N ALA A 140 17.16 41.97 1.85
CA ALA A 140 17.47 40.94 0.86
C ALA A 140 18.40 39.79 1.31
N ASP A 141 19.45 40.12 2.08
CA ASP A 141 20.61 39.21 2.23
C ASP A 141 20.41 37.94 3.09
N THR A 142 19.29 37.81 3.82
CA THR A 142 19.16 36.74 4.83
C THR A 142 17.81 36.02 4.82
N THR A 143 16.89 36.39 3.92
CA THR A 143 15.49 35.98 4.00
C THR A 143 15.17 34.68 3.27
N HIS A 144 15.92 34.30 2.23
CA HIS A 144 15.65 33.13 1.41
C HIS A 144 15.56 31.82 2.22
N GLY A 145 16.61 31.50 2.98
CA GLY A 145 16.64 30.26 3.79
C GLY A 145 15.62 30.28 4.93
N LEU A 146 15.26 31.46 5.44
CA LEU A 146 14.23 31.61 6.45
C LEU A 146 12.84 31.32 5.86
N LEU A 147 12.54 31.87 4.68
CA LEU A 147 11.27 31.65 4.00
C LEU A 147 11.09 30.18 3.63
N LEU A 148 12.14 29.51 3.11
CA LEU A 148 12.09 28.07 2.85
C LEU A 148 11.80 27.27 4.12
N SER A 149 12.41 27.60 5.28
CA SER A 149 12.13 26.91 6.53
C SER A 149 10.73 27.20 7.07
N LEU A 150 10.21 28.40 6.88
CA LEU A 150 8.82 28.75 7.21
C LEU A 150 7.83 27.96 6.35
N LEU A 151 8.07 27.90 5.05
CA LEU A 151 7.24 27.11 4.13
C LEU A 151 7.28 25.63 4.46
N ASP A 152 8.46 25.05 4.76
CA ASP A 152 8.58 23.66 5.21
C ASP A 152 7.80 23.40 6.50
N PHE A 153 7.86 24.31 7.47
CA PHE A 153 7.07 24.21 8.70
C PHE A 153 5.56 24.20 8.42
N VAL A 154 5.08 25.11 7.56
CA VAL A 154 3.68 25.18 7.16
C VAL A 154 3.28 23.90 6.41
N GLN A 155 4.07 23.47 5.43
CA GLN A 155 3.82 22.25 4.66
C GLN A 155 3.75 21.00 5.55
N THR A 156 4.68 20.90 6.52
CA THR A 156 4.70 19.81 7.50
C THR A 156 3.46 19.82 8.38
N SER A 157 3.04 20.99 8.82
CA SER A 157 1.82 21.16 9.63
C SER A 157 0.57 20.68 8.88
N PHE A 158 0.44 21.01 7.59
CA PHE A 158 -0.67 20.52 6.77
C PHE A 158 -0.62 19.02 6.55
N GLN A 159 0.56 18.43 6.37
CA GLN A 159 0.72 17.01 6.19
C GLN A 159 0.34 16.23 7.45
N CYS A 160 0.88 16.62 8.61
CA CYS A 160 0.54 15.98 9.88
C CYS A 160 -0.94 16.11 10.22
N LYS A 161 -1.60 17.22 9.81
CA LYS A 161 -3.04 17.36 9.94
C LYS A 161 -3.83 16.32 9.13
N GLN A 162 -3.41 16.00 7.91
CA GLN A 162 -4.06 14.98 7.08
C GLN A 162 -3.92 13.57 7.66
N ASP A 163 -2.78 13.30 8.29
CA ASP A 163 -2.47 11.99 8.85
C ASP A 163 -3.11 11.75 10.23
N TYR A 164 -3.54 12.82 10.93
CA TYR A 164 -4.11 12.78 12.28
C TYR A 164 -5.40 13.56 12.37
N ASN A 165 -6.41 12.99 13.03
CA ASN A 165 -7.69 13.66 13.26
C ASN A 165 -7.57 14.63 14.44
N PHE A 166 -7.58 15.92 14.15
CA PHE A 166 -7.64 17.00 15.15
C PHE A 166 -9.06 17.54 15.30
N ASP A 167 -9.35 18.16 16.46
CA ASP A 167 -10.65 18.76 16.76
C ASP A 167 -10.97 19.95 15.84
N ASN A 168 -12.27 20.22 15.64
CA ASN A 168 -12.76 21.36 14.83
C ASN A 168 -12.23 22.72 15.34
N ASN A 169 -11.95 22.86 16.63
CA ASN A 169 -11.34 24.07 17.22
C ASN A 169 -9.93 24.32 16.68
N PHE A 170 -9.18 23.25 16.44
CA PHE A 170 -7.84 23.34 15.89
C PHE A 170 -7.85 23.83 14.43
N ASP A 171 -8.87 23.43 13.65
CA ASP A 171 -9.07 23.93 12.29
C ASP A 171 -9.28 25.44 12.25
N LEU A 172 -10.05 25.99 13.18
CA LEU A 172 -10.25 27.43 13.31
C LEU A 172 -8.95 28.16 13.66
N MET A 173 -8.08 27.54 14.47
CA MET A 173 -6.78 28.11 14.83
C MET A 173 -5.85 28.16 13.60
N ILE A 174 -5.76 27.10 12.81
CA ILE A 174 -4.98 27.09 11.56
C ILE A 174 -5.51 28.12 10.56
N LYS A 175 -6.82 28.20 10.39
CA LYS A 175 -7.44 29.21 9.50
C LYS A 175 -7.03 30.64 9.89
N LYS A 176 -7.08 30.96 11.17
CA LYS A 176 -6.69 32.28 11.69
C LYS A 176 -5.19 32.56 11.61
N SER A 177 -4.36 31.52 11.81
CA SER A 177 -2.91 31.69 11.89
C SER A 177 -2.23 31.66 10.52
N ILE A 178 -2.72 30.89 9.57
CA ILE A 178 -2.09 30.66 8.26
C ILE A 178 -2.98 31.15 7.12
N VAL A 179 -4.20 30.62 6.98
CA VAL A 179 -5.00 30.77 5.77
C VAL A 179 -5.39 32.23 5.52
N GLY A 180 -5.92 32.92 6.54
CA GLY A 180 -6.33 34.32 6.41
C GLY A 180 -5.17 35.26 6.11
N PRO A 181 -4.15 35.36 6.99
CA PRO A 181 -3.13 36.38 6.88
C PRO A 181 -2.03 36.10 5.86
N LEU A 182 -1.79 34.83 5.49
CA LEU A 182 -0.60 34.45 4.73
C LEU A 182 -0.88 34.16 3.26
N THR A 183 -2.06 33.62 2.90
CA THR A 183 -2.34 33.12 1.55
C THR A 183 -2.18 34.20 0.48
N GLU A 184 -2.79 35.37 0.68
CA GLU A 184 -2.72 36.46 -0.29
C GLU A 184 -1.30 37.00 -0.47
N LYS A 185 -0.53 37.09 0.62
CA LYS A 185 0.87 37.54 0.61
C LYS A 185 1.77 36.53 -0.12
N LEU A 186 1.55 35.23 0.07
CA LEU A 186 2.30 34.21 -0.65
C LEU A 186 2.00 34.22 -2.16
N ILE A 187 0.75 34.47 -2.56
CA ILE A 187 0.38 34.63 -3.98
C ILE A 187 1.08 35.86 -4.58
N SER A 188 1.03 37.02 -3.92
CA SER A 188 1.70 38.23 -4.39
C SER A 188 3.21 38.04 -4.48
N PHE A 189 3.81 37.34 -3.53
CA PHE A 189 5.23 37.03 -3.54
C PHE A 189 5.61 36.06 -4.71
N LEU A 190 4.79 35.04 -4.97
CA LEU A 190 4.97 34.16 -6.11
C LEU A 190 4.86 34.90 -7.44
N GLU A 191 3.91 35.83 -7.55
CA GLU A 191 3.75 36.69 -8.75
C GLU A 191 4.99 37.57 -8.97
N ASN A 192 5.50 38.23 -7.93
CA ASN A 192 6.73 39.03 -8.00
C ASN A 192 7.95 38.21 -8.42
N LEU A 193 8.10 36.97 -7.89
CA LEU A 193 9.17 36.06 -8.31
C LEU A 193 9.03 35.68 -9.80
N SER A 194 7.81 35.44 -10.27
CA SER A 194 7.57 35.05 -11.66
C SER A 194 7.83 36.17 -12.68
N LEU A 195 7.71 37.43 -12.26
CA LEU A 195 7.90 38.64 -13.09
C LEU A 195 9.35 39.15 -13.10
N LEU A 196 10.34 38.42 -12.60
CA LEU A 196 11.76 38.78 -12.62
C LEU A 196 12.13 40.02 -11.78
N VAL A 197 11.32 40.42 -10.82
CA VAL A 197 11.53 41.63 -10.00
C VAL A 197 12.45 41.41 -8.80
N VAL A 198 12.91 40.16 -8.56
CA VAL A 198 13.67 39.78 -7.35
C VAL A 198 15.14 39.43 -7.68
N GLU A 199 15.98 39.59 -6.70
CA GLU A 199 17.44 39.55 -6.72
C GLU A 199 18.07 38.48 -7.61
N PRO A 200 19.12 38.86 -8.36
CA PRO A 200 19.81 37.96 -9.29
C PRO A 200 20.64 36.87 -8.58
N GLN A 201 20.85 36.97 -7.27
CA GLN A 201 21.68 36.01 -6.51
C GLN A 201 21.17 34.56 -6.55
N TYR A 202 19.84 34.39 -6.55
CA TYR A 202 19.19 33.06 -6.57
C TYR A 202 18.64 32.70 -7.95
N ALA A 203 18.92 33.50 -8.97
CA ALA A 203 18.50 33.21 -10.32
C ALA A 203 19.37 32.12 -10.95
N ILE A 204 18.76 31.08 -11.49
CA ILE A 204 19.44 29.97 -12.13
C ILE A 204 18.95 29.88 -13.59
N ASN A 205 19.87 30.03 -14.55
CA ASN A 205 19.58 29.96 -15.99
C ASN A 205 18.40 30.86 -16.45
N GLY A 206 18.28 32.06 -15.89
CA GLY A 206 17.25 33.00 -16.26
C GLY A 206 15.88 32.79 -15.57
N VAL A 207 15.79 31.86 -14.65
CA VAL A 207 14.62 31.68 -13.78
C VAL A 207 14.97 32.19 -12.38
N THR A 208 14.16 33.10 -11.86
CA THR A 208 14.33 33.63 -10.50
C THR A 208 13.94 32.59 -9.49
N ASP A 209 14.88 32.18 -8.66
CA ASP A 209 14.70 31.25 -7.53
C ASP A 209 13.66 30.11 -7.77
N PRO A 210 13.99 29.14 -8.63
CA PRO A 210 13.05 28.08 -8.98
C PRO A 210 12.68 27.19 -7.79
N PHE A 211 13.57 27.02 -6.82
CA PHE A 211 13.31 26.22 -5.62
C PHE A 211 12.26 26.87 -4.73
N LEU A 212 12.36 28.18 -4.54
CA LEU A 212 11.39 28.93 -3.76
C LEU A 212 10.04 28.99 -4.46
N GLN A 213 10.00 29.18 -5.79
CA GLN A 213 8.76 29.13 -6.56
C GLN A 213 8.06 27.77 -6.41
N CYS A 214 8.79 26.65 -6.51
CA CYS A 214 8.23 25.31 -6.32
C CYS A 214 7.70 25.11 -4.90
N SER A 215 8.44 25.57 -3.88
CA SER A 215 8.02 25.46 -2.48
C SER A 215 6.76 26.32 -2.18
N LEU A 216 6.67 27.51 -2.76
CA LEU A 216 5.47 28.36 -2.68
C LEU A 216 4.25 27.71 -3.33
N LEU A 217 4.42 27.16 -4.53
CA LEU A 217 3.36 26.43 -5.24
C LEU A 217 2.88 25.21 -4.45
N GLU A 218 3.80 24.48 -3.84
CA GLU A 218 3.45 23.34 -2.99
C GLU A 218 2.67 23.78 -1.74
N THR A 219 3.12 24.85 -1.07
CA THR A 219 2.43 25.38 0.12
C THR A 219 1.04 25.87 -0.23
N LEU A 220 0.91 26.68 -1.28
CA LEU A 220 -0.38 27.16 -1.78
C LEU A 220 -1.30 25.99 -2.17
N ARG A 221 -0.78 24.98 -2.86
CA ARG A 221 -1.54 23.77 -3.17
C ARG A 221 -2.11 23.12 -1.91
N LYS A 222 -1.30 22.91 -0.86
CA LYS A 222 -1.75 22.31 0.41
C LYS A 222 -2.82 23.19 1.09
N ILE A 223 -2.65 24.53 1.08
CA ILE A 223 -3.64 25.47 1.63
C ILE A 223 -4.97 25.36 0.86
N PHE A 224 -4.94 25.46 -0.48
CA PHE A 224 -6.15 25.43 -1.30
C PHE A 224 -6.83 24.05 -1.31
N THR A 225 -6.07 22.96 -1.21
CA THR A 225 -6.66 21.61 -1.09
C THR A 225 -7.38 21.42 0.25
N ALA A 226 -6.81 21.96 1.35
CA ALA A 226 -7.39 21.79 2.68
C ALA A 226 -8.51 22.80 2.99
N TYR A 227 -8.40 24.04 2.49
CA TYR A 227 -9.25 25.18 2.87
C TYR A 227 -9.70 26.03 1.69
N GLY A 228 -9.72 25.47 0.49
CA GLY A 228 -10.11 26.23 -0.71
C GLY A 228 -11.47 26.93 -0.59
N ASN A 229 -12.44 26.30 0.03
CA ASN A 229 -13.78 26.89 0.22
C ASN A 229 -13.83 28.04 1.26
N ASP A 230 -12.82 28.12 2.11
CA ASP A 230 -12.73 29.17 3.15
C ASP A 230 -11.92 30.40 2.68
N VAL A 231 -11.25 30.28 1.55
CA VAL A 231 -10.49 31.39 0.93
C VAL A 231 -11.44 32.25 0.12
N GLY A 232 -11.33 33.58 0.26
CA GLY A 232 -12.20 34.53 -0.45
C GLY A 232 -12.09 34.44 -1.97
N GLU A 233 -13.18 34.69 -2.70
CA GLU A 233 -13.24 34.63 -4.16
C GLU A 233 -12.20 35.50 -4.86
N ASN A 234 -11.89 36.68 -4.30
CA ASN A 234 -10.86 37.58 -4.84
C ASN A 234 -9.47 36.93 -4.80
N VAL A 235 -9.16 36.18 -3.72
CA VAL A 235 -7.87 35.49 -3.55
C VAL A 235 -7.78 34.32 -4.54
N HIS A 236 -8.90 33.59 -4.74
CA HIS A 236 -8.99 32.58 -5.79
C HIS A 236 -8.72 33.14 -7.18
N ALA A 237 -9.34 34.28 -7.53
CA ALA A 237 -9.13 34.92 -8.82
C ALA A 237 -7.68 35.38 -9.02
N LYS A 238 -7.04 35.93 -7.99
CA LYS A 238 -5.61 36.29 -8.01
C LYS A 238 -4.74 35.07 -8.22
N PHE A 239 -5.01 33.98 -7.49
CA PHE A 239 -4.25 32.73 -7.62
C PHE A 239 -4.36 32.14 -9.02
N LYS A 240 -5.56 32.06 -9.56
CA LYS A 240 -5.81 31.63 -10.95
C LYS A 240 -5.03 32.45 -11.96
N GLN A 241 -5.06 33.79 -11.82
CA GLN A 241 -4.32 34.70 -12.72
C GLN A 241 -2.80 34.47 -12.59
N CYS A 242 -2.27 34.30 -11.37
CA CYS A 242 -0.86 34.02 -11.14
C CYS A 242 -0.44 32.71 -11.82
N LEU A 243 -1.20 31.63 -11.67
CA LEU A 243 -0.95 30.35 -12.32
C LEU A 243 -0.98 30.47 -13.85
N MET A 244 -1.96 31.18 -14.42
CA MET A 244 -2.04 31.44 -15.86
C MET A 244 -0.82 32.22 -16.37
N LYS A 245 -0.36 33.24 -15.63
CA LYS A 245 0.85 34.00 -16.00
C LYS A 245 2.08 33.09 -16.02
N ILE A 246 2.27 32.26 -15.01
CA ILE A 246 3.40 31.29 -14.96
C ILE A 246 3.34 30.32 -16.14
N MET A 247 2.14 29.84 -16.49
CA MET A 247 1.97 28.89 -17.60
C MET A 247 2.24 29.56 -18.98
N ASN A 248 1.82 30.79 -19.18
CA ASN A 248 1.94 31.48 -20.44
C ASN A 248 3.31 32.15 -20.64
N HIS A 249 3.95 32.61 -19.58
CA HIS A 249 5.19 33.42 -19.65
C HIS A 249 6.41 32.65 -20.20
N GLN A 250 6.34 31.35 -20.26
CA GLN A 250 7.41 30.50 -20.76
C GLN A 250 6.84 29.64 -21.89
N SER A 251 6.89 30.10 -23.12
CA SER A 251 6.65 29.26 -24.29
C SER A 251 7.44 27.97 -24.12
N LEU A 252 6.77 26.83 -24.23
CA LEU A 252 7.45 25.54 -24.36
C LEU A 252 8.33 25.67 -25.60
N PRO A 253 9.66 25.62 -25.50
CA PRO A 253 10.46 25.52 -26.69
C PRO A 253 10.04 24.22 -27.38
N ASP A 254 9.98 24.26 -28.72
CA ASP A 254 9.70 23.06 -29.51
C ASP A 254 10.63 21.91 -29.04
N LEU A 255 10.10 20.98 -28.27
CA LEU A 255 10.83 19.82 -27.74
C LEU A 255 11.38 18.92 -28.88
N GLN A 256 10.95 19.20 -30.13
CA GLN A 256 11.38 18.49 -31.33
C GLN A 256 12.49 19.22 -32.13
N SER A 257 12.79 20.50 -31.87
CA SER A 257 13.68 21.31 -32.71
C SER A 257 15.14 21.34 -32.26
N VAL A 258 15.62 20.36 -31.50
CA VAL A 258 17.07 20.19 -31.23
C VAL A 258 17.71 19.39 -32.38
N SER A 259 17.65 19.89 -33.59
CA SER A 259 18.41 19.39 -34.72
C SER A 259 19.42 20.44 -35.20
N ASN A 260 20.68 20.09 -35.13
CA ASN A 260 21.75 20.53 -36.04
C ASN A 260 22.42 21.89 -35.88
N SER A 261 22.21 22.68 -34.86
CA SER A 261 23.14 23.79 -34.62
C SER A 261 23.89 23.60 -33.30
N GLY A 262 25.19 23.46 -33.38
CA GLY A 262 26.12 23.12 -32.29
C GLY A 262 26.22 24.17 -31.15
N LYS A 263 25.24 25.04 -30.97
CA LYS A 263 25.02 25.82 -29.75
C LYS A 263 23.86 25.20 -29.02
N LYS A 264 24.16 24.34 -28.06
CA LYS A 264 23.23 23.90 -27.03
C LYS A 264 22.67 25.16 -26.33
N SER A 265 21.57 25.70 -26.80
CA SER A 265 20.72 26.52 -25.96
C SER A 265 20.20 25.57 -24.90
N ALA A 266 20.87 25.53 -23.74
CA ALA A 266 20.37 24.86 -22.57
C ALA A 266 19.07 25.58 -22.19
N ILE A 267 17.96 25.12 -22.78
CA ILE A 267 16.62 25.47 -22.32
C ILE A 267 16.64 25.20 -20.84
N PRO A 268 16.29 26.15 -20.02
CA PRO A 268 16.46 25.97 -18.59
C PRO A 268 15.53 24.85 -18.14
N LYS A 269 16.10 23.67 -17.89
CA LYS A 269 15.36 22.52 -17.32
C LYS A 269 14.61 22.92 -16.06
N LEU A 270 15.06 23.94 -15.37
CA LEU A 270 14.46 24.55 -14.19
C LEU A 270 13.15 25.27 -14.47
N SER A 271 12.98 25.88 -15.64
CA SER A 271 11.69 26.49 -16.01
C SER A 271 10.60 25.42 -16.21
N LEU A 272 10.99 24.25 -16.69
CA LEU A 272 10.10 23.10 -16.81
C LEU A 272 9.66 22.58 -15.44
N SER A 273 10.52 22.63 -14.41
CA SER A 273 10.18 22.21 -13.04
C SER A 273 9.12 23.12 -12.42
N VAL A 274 9.25 24.43 -12.56
CA VAL A 274 8.25 25.41 -12.07
C VAL A 274 6.91 25.24 -12.80
N LYS A 275 6.95 25.08 -14.13
CA LYS A 275 5.75 24.78 -14.93
C LYS A 275 5.08 23.49 -14.49
N TYR A 276 5.87 22.45 -14.31
CA TYR A 276 5.35 21.17 -13.85
C TYR A 276 4.67 21.29 -12.48
N GLU A 277 5.32 21.99 -11.53
CA GLU A 277 4.74 22.17 -10.19
C GLU A 277 3.46 23.04 -10.23
N SER A 278 3.40 24.02 -11.15
CA SER A 278 2.18 24.79 -11.41
C SER A 278 1.06 23.91 -11.97
N ILE A 279 1.36 23.07 -12.96
CA ILE A 279 0.40 22.14 -13.56
C ILE A 279 -0.12 21.16 -12.49
N LYS A 280 0.77 20.58 -11.70
CA LYS A 280 0.43 19.70 -10.59
C LYS A 280 -0.49 20.41 -9.58
N THR A 281 -0.23 21.68 -9.30
CA THR A 281 -1.08 22.49 -8.41
C THR A 281 -2.47 22.70 -9.02
N ILE A 282 -2.56 23.01 -10.32
CA ILE A 282 -3.83 23.19 -11.03
C ILE A 282 -4.68 21.90 -10.98
N ILE A 283 -4.07 20.75 -11.21
CA ILE A 283 -4.77 19.47 -11.23
C ILE A 283 -5.25 19.05 -9.84
N MET A 284 -4.44 19.30 -8.81
CA MET A 284 -4.73 18.82 -7.45
C MET A 284 -5.65 19.74 -6.64
N VAL A 285 -5.86 20.97 -7.05
CA VAL A 285 -6.75 21.92 -6.36
C VAL A 285 -8.14 21.86 -6.96
N ASP A 286 -9.11 21.33 -6.20
CA ASP A 286 -10.47 21.09 -6.71
C ASP A 286 -11.24 22.37 -6.98
N SER A 287 -10.97 23.45 -6.27
CA SER A 287 -11.62 24.75 -6.43
C SER A 287 -11.27 25.52 -7.71
N LEU A 288 -10.32 25.02 -8.53
CA LEU A 288 -9.96 25.63 -9.81
C LEU A 288 -10.84 25.10 -10.96
N ASP A 289 -11.04 25.95 -11.99
CA ASP A 289 -11.91 25.68 -13.11
C ASP A 289 -11.48 24.45 -13.92
N SER A 290 -12.45 23.68 -14.40
CA SER A 290 -12.22 22.50 -15.25
C SER A 290 -11.51 22.85 -16.57
N SER A 291 -11.78 24.02 -17.15
CA SER A 291 -11.11 24.50 -18.36
C SER A 291 -9.60 24.72 -18.17
N LEU A 292 -9.20 25.23 -17.01
CA LEU A 292 -7.77 25.37 -16.67
C LEU A 292 -7.11 24.01 -16.42
N LYS A 293 -7.85 23.07 -15.81
CA LYS A 293 -7.37 21.71 -15.60
C LYS A 293 -7.17 20.96 -16.92
N SER A 294 -8.09 21.10 -17.89
CA SER A 294 -7.92 20.46 -19.21
C SER A 294 -6.70 21.01 -19.97
N LEU A 295 -6.48 22.33 -19.95
CA LEU A 295 -5.27 22.93 -20.51
C LEU A 295 -3.97 22.43 -19.85
N ALA A 296 -4.00 22.26 -18.53
CA ALA A 296 -2.86 21.71 -17.79
C ALA A 296 -2.56 20.26 -18.21
N VAL A 297 -3.58 19.44 -18.42
CA VAL A 297 -3.43 18.06 -18.87
C VAL A 297 -2.90 18.00 -20.31
N ASP A 298 -3.38 18.86 -21.22
CA ASP A 298 -2.85 18.94 -22.60
C ASP A 298 -1.35 19.28 -22.63
N ILE A 299 -0.90 20.13 -21.71
CA ILE A 299 0.53 20.44 -21.59
C ILE A 299 1.29 19.22 -21.02
N LEU A 300 0.76 18.49 -20.05
CA LEU A 300 1.39 17.25 -19.56
C LEU A 300 1.58 16.21 -20.66
N ILE A 301 0.60 16.04 -21.54
CA ILE A 301 0.71 15.12 -22.66
C ILE A 301 1.85 15.52 -23.59
N LYS A 302 2.07 16.83 -23.79
CA LYS A 302 3.24 17.32 -24.56
C LYS A 302 4.58 16.95 -23.90
N PHE A 303 4.66 16.87 -22.56
CA PHE A 303 5.87 16.38 -21.88
C PHE A 303 6.20 14.92 -22.21
N LEU A 304 5.20 14.09 -22.58
CA LEU A 304 5.43 12.70 -22.96
C LEU A 304 6.23 12.56 -24.27
N SER A 305 6.20 13.58 -25.14
CA SER A 305 7.01 13.62 -26.35
C SER A 305 8.49 13.95 -26.10
N SER A 306 8.87 14.28 -24.86
CA SER A 306 10.25 14.58 -24.49
C SER A 306 11.13 13.34 -24.60
N ARG A 307 12.43 13.55 -24.97
CA ARG A 307 13.43 12.50 -24.96
C ARG A 307 13.99 12.17 -23.55
N ASP A 308 13.75 13.06 -22.58
CA ASP A 308 14.19 12.87 -21.20
C ASP A 308 13.21 11.95 -20.46
N PRO A 309 13.64 10.77 -19.98
CA PRO A 309 12.78 9.83 -19.28
C PRO A 309 12.21 10.40 -17.97
N ASN A 310 12.92 11.34 -17.32
CA ASN A 310 12.42 11.98 -16.11
C ASN A 310 11.18 12.83 -16.38
N HIS A 311 11.14 13.55 -17.51
CA HIS A 311 9.97 14.34 -17.89
C HIS A 311 8.77 13.45 -18.16
N LYS A 312 8.97 12.29 -18.84
CA LYS A 312 7.92 11.32 -19.09
C LYS A 312 7.37 10.74 -17.78
N TYR A 313 8.26 10.31 -16.88
CA TYR A 313 7.87 9.73 -15.59
C TYR A 313 7.03 10.69 -14.75
N VAL A 314 7.50 11.94 -14.62
CA VAL A 314 6.85 12.96 -13.80
C VAL A 314 5.49 13.36 -14.43
N ALA A 315 5.42 13.47 -15.75
CA ALA A 315 4.18 13.75 -16.48
C ALA A 315 3.16 12.63 -16.28
N MET A 316 3.57 11.36 -16.43
CA MET A 316 2.69 10.19 -16.21
C MET A 316 2.13 10.15 -14.79
N LYS A 317 2.99 10.35 -13.77
CA LYS A 317 2.57 10.37 -12.37
C LYS A 317 1.49 11.41 -12.06
N THR A 318 1.53 12.55 -12.74
CA THR A 318 0.54 13.61 -12.54
C THR A 318 -0.67 13.43 -13.45
N LEU A 319 -0.47 12.90 -14.65
CA LEU A 319 -1.51 12.64 -15.61
C LEU A 319 -2.54 11.63 -15.10
N SER A 320 -2.11 10.59 -14.36
CA SER A 320 -3.04 9.63 -13.75
C SER A 320 -4.14 10.31 -12.92
N LYS A 321 -3.78 11.36 -12.17
CA LYS A 321 -4.74 12.16 -11.39
C LYS A 321 -5.51 13.18 -12.23
N GLY A 322 -4.94 13.62 -13.34
CA GLY A 322 -5.51 14.66 -14.20
C GLY A 322 -6.51 14.15 -15.24
N ILE A 323 -6.47 12.87 -15.54
CA ILE A 323 -7.22 12.27 -16.66
C ILE A 323 -8.73 12.42 -16.51
N GLN A 324 -9.24 12.46 -15.28
CA GLN A 324 -10.65 12.64 -14.95
C GLN A 324 -11.20 14.01 -15.41
N TYR A 325 -10.34 15.00 -15.66
CA TYR A 325 -10.72 16.35 -16.10
C TYR A 325 -10.69 16.53 -17.63
N LEU A 326 -10.36 15.48 -18.38
CA LEU A 326 -10.44 15.48 -19.83
C LEU A 326 -11.84 15.06 -20.29
N ASP A 327 -12.43 15.84 -21.20
CA ASP A 327 -13.69 15.47 -21.84
C ASP A 327 -13.46 14.52 -23.03
N LYS A 328 -12.35 14.68 -23.74
CA LYS A 328 -11.95 13.84 -24.87
C LYS A 328 -10.43 13.69 -24.92
N LEU A 329 -9.99 12.54 -25.35
CA LEU A 329 -8.59 12.25 -25.60
C LEU A 329 -8.37 12.04 -27.12
N ASP A 330 -7.56 12.89 -27.74
CA ASP A 330 -7.22 12.77 -29.15
C ASP A 330 -6.45 11.46 -29.42
N GLU A 331 -6.65 10.85 -30.59
CA GLU A 331 -5.95 9.61 -30.99
C GLU A 331 -4.42 9.77 -30.97
N LYS A 332 -3.90 10.96 -31.29
CA LYS A 332 -2.46 11.24 -31.24
C LYS A 332 -1.94 11.17 -29.80
N ASN A 333 -2.68 11.76 -28.87
CA ASN A 333 -2.35 11.78 -27.45
C ASN A 333 -2.40 10.37 -26.86
N LEU A 334 -3.43 9.60 -27.23
CA LEU A 334 -3.55 8.20 -26.85
C LEU A 334 -2.36 7.36 -27.36
N LYS A 335 -1.94 7.55 -28.62
CA LYS A 335 -0.78 6.86 -29.19
C LYS A 335 0.52 7.18 -28.43
N PHE A 336 0.72 8.42 -27.97
CA PHE A 336 1.87 8.78 -27.14
C PHE A 336 1.85 8.05 -25.80
N ILE A 337 0.70 7.98 -25.12
CA ILE A 337 0.57 7.28 -23.86
C ILE A 337 0.84 5.78 -24.06
N LEU A 338 0.22 5.16 -25.06
CA LEU A 338 0.39 3.75 -25.38
C LEU A 338 1.84 3.41 -25.77
N SER A 339 2.54 4.29 -26.50
CA SER A 339 3.95 4.06 -26.86
C SER A 339 4.88 4.00 -25.64
N CYS A 340 4.52 4.64 -24.53
CA CYS A 340 5.31 4.60 -23.31
C CYS A 340 5.32 3.22 -22.61
N MET A 341 4.38 2.32 -22.94
CA MET A 341 4.42 0.91 -22.47
C MET A 341 5.63 0.14 -23.01
N TYR A 342 6.15 0.54 -24.17
CA TYR A 342 7.27 -0.14 -24.85
C TYR A 342 8.63 0.53 -24.63
N GLU A 343 8.70 1.53 -23.74
CA GLU A 343 9.96 2.16 -23.35
C GLU A 343 10.89 1.18 -22.62
N SER A 344 12.20 1.42 -22.64
CA SER A 344 13.16 0.54 -21.97
C SER A 344 13.13 0.65 -20.44
N ASP A 345 12.66 1.78 -19.90
CA ASP A 345 12.61 2.05 -18.47
C ASP A 345 11.39 1.42 -17.81
N PHE A 346 11.63 0.55 -16.82
CA PHE A 346 10.60 -0.14 -16.05
C PHE A 346 9.63 0.83 -15.35
N SER A 347 10.14 1.91 -14.80
CA SER A 347 9.33 2.90 -14.05
C SER A 347 8.36 3.63 -14.98
N ILE A 348 8.78 3.93 -16.22
CA ILE A 348 7.92 4.56 -17.23
C ILE A 348 6.85 3.57 -17.70
N LYS A 349 7.22 2.31 -17.99
CA LYS A 349 6.26 1.26 -18.34
C LYS A 349 5.16 1.16 -17.28
N ARG A 350 5.54 1.05 -16.01
CA ARG A 350 4.60 0.94 -14.89
C ARG A 350 3.66 2.15 -14.79
N ARG A 351 4.21 3.37 -14.90
CA ARG A 351 3.39 4.60 -14.85
C ARG A 351 2.47 4.75 -16.07
N SER A 352 2.91 4.31 -17.25
CA SER A 352 2.05 4.31 -18.43
C SER A 352 0.85 3.38 -18.28
N LEU A 353 1.06 2.19 -17.69
CA LEU A 353 -0.03 1.26 -17.37
C LEU A 353 -1.02 1.87 -16.37
N GLU A 354 -0.56 2.54 -15.31
CA GLU A 354 -1.44 3.24 -14.37
C GLU A 354 -2.36 4.24 -15.10
N VAL A 355 -1.79 5.08 -15.97
CA VAL A 355 -2.55 6.05 -16.77
C VAL A 355 -3.55 5.36 -17.71
N ILE A 356 -3.16 4.27 -18.34
CA ILE A 356 -4.01 3.51 -19.26
C ILE A 356 -5.20 2.90 -18.51
N PHE A 357 -5.00 2.38 -17.30
CA PHE A 357 -6.09 1.84 -16.49
C PHE A 357 -7.06 2.94 -16.03
N GLU A 358 -6.58 4.13 -15.70
CA GLU A 358 -7.45 5.29 -15.43
C GLU A 358 -8.27 5.69 -16.67
N ILE A 359 -7.67 5.65 -17.87
CA ILE A 359 -8.40 5.89 -19.12
C ILE A 359 -9.47 4.82 -19.36
N LEU A 360 -9.15 3.56 -19.11
CA LEU A 360 -10.11 2.45 -19.25
C LEU A 360 -11.30 2.57 -18.29
N GLN A 361 -11.09 3.05 -17.08
CA GLN A 361 -12.17 3.32 -16.11
C GLN A 361 -13.07 4.45 -16.58
N ASN A 362 -12.51 5.45 -17.26
CA ASN A 362 -13.28 6.58 -17.80
C ASN A 362 -13.73 6.29 -19.24
N GLN A 363 -14.87 5.63 -19.38
CA GLN A 363 -15.44 5.15 -20.66
C GLN A 363 -15.67 6.24 -21.72
N LYS A 364 -15.67 7.52 -21.32
CA LYS A 364 -15.93 8.64 -22.23
C LYS A 364 -14.71 9.09 -23.03
N LEU A 365 -13.50 8.73 -22.59
CA LEU A 365 -12.27 9.34 -23.08
C LEU A 365 -11.75 8.72 -24.38
N ALA A 366 -11.87 7.41 -24.56
CA ALA A 366 -11.28 6.72 -25.70
C ALA A 366 -12.02 5.41 -26.02
N ASN A 367 -11.77 4.87 -27.22
CA ASN A 367 -12.27 3.56 -27.61
C ASN A 367 -11.53 2.46 -26.81
N GLN A 368 -12.26 1.83 -25.89
CA GLN A 368 -11.74 0.78 -25.02
C GLN A 368 -11.14 -0.40 -25.80
N GLU A 369 -11.72 -0.74 -26.96
CA GLU A 369 -11.26 -1.83 -27.79
C GLU A 369 -9.83 -1.63 -28.29
N VAL A 370 -9.47 -0.42 -28.72
CA VAL A 370 -8.11 -0.09 -29.16
C VAL A 370 -7.11 -0.25 -28.02
N ILE A 371 -7.48 0.24 -26.84
CA ILE A 371 -6.61 0.16 -25.65
C ILE A 371 -6.42 -1.28 -25.20
N LEU A 372 -7.51 -2.07 -25.14
CA LEU A 372 -7.45 -3.48 -24.74
C LEU A 372 -6.62 -4.31 -25.72
N ASN A 373 -6.72 -4.06 -27.02
CA ASN A 373 -5.87 -4.70 -28.02
C ASN A 373 -4.38 -4.45 -27.74
N GLN A 374 -4.01 -3.18 -27.48
CA GLN A 374 -2.62 -2.81 -27.22
C GLN A 374 -2.11 -3.37 -25.87
N VAL A 375 -2.96 -3.41 -24.83
CA VAL A 375 -2.60 -4.05 -23.54
C VAL A 375 -2.38 -5.54 -23.71
N VAL A 376 -3.26 -6.24 -24.42
CA VAL A 376 -3.11 -7.68 -24.71
C VAL A 376 -1.87 -7.96 -25.58
N GLU A 377 -1.59 -7.10 -26.55
CA GLU A 377 -0.36 -7.20 -27.36
C GLU A 377 0.90 -7.02 -26.51
N PHE A 378 0.89 -6.04 -25.59
CA PHE A 378 1.96 -5.85 -24.61
C PHE A 378 2.19 -7.12 -23.77
N LEU A 379 1.10 -7.74 -23.27
CA LEU A 379 1.18 -8.97 -22.48
C LEU A 379 1.74 -10.15 -23.30
N CYS A 380 1.41 -10.21 -24.59
CA CYS A 380 1.92 -11.25 -25.51
C CYS A 380 3.44 -11.11 -25.77
N GLN A 381 3.93 -9.86 -25.86
CA GLN A 381 5.34 -9.57 -26.15
C GLN A 381 6.21 -9.54 -24.89
N ALA A 382 5.62 -9.67 -23.70
CA ALA A 382 6.33 -9.58 -22.44
C ALA A 382 7.38 -10.69 -22.28
N THR A 383 8.53 -10.32 -21.76
CA THR A 383 9.65 -11.22 -21.48
C THR A 383 9.73 -11.57 -19.98
N SER A 384 10.57 -12.52 -19.62
CA SER A 384 10.80 -12.90 -18.21
C SER A 384 11.28 -11.74 -17.33
N SER A 385 11.92 -10.72 -17.92
CA SER A 385 12.32 -9.50 -17.22
C SER A 385 11.14 -8.61 -16.83
N ASP A 386 10.01 -8.74 -17.50
CA ASP A 386 8.81 -7.95 -17.31
C ASP A 386 7.76 -8.66 -16.41
N SER A 387 8.10 -9.79 -15.78
CA SER A 387 7.17 -10.64 -15.02
C SER A 387 6.34 -9.88 -13.97
N GLU A 388 6.96 -8.98 -13.23
CA GLU A 388 6.29 -8.15 -12.22
C GLU A 388 5.29 -7.17 -12.86
N LEU A 389 5.63 -6.60 -14.02
CA LEU A 389 4.73 -5.70 -14.75
C LEU A 389 3.54 -6.44 -15.35
N VAL A 390 3.76 -7.67 -15.82
CA VAL A 390 2.71 -8.51 -16.38
C VAL A 390 1.69 -8.88 -15.31
N SER A 391 2.15 -9.35 -14.16
CA SER A 391 1.30 -9.63 -13.00
C SER A 391 0.52 -8.40 -12.56
N TYR A 392 1.22 -7.26 -12.36
CA TYR A 392 0.57 -5.99 -12.03
C TYR A 392 -0.47 -5.56 -13.07
N CYS A 393 -0.12 -5.63 -14.36
CA CYS A 393 -1.01 -5.26 -15.46
C CYS A 393 -2.28 -6.13 -15.46
N PHE A 394 -2.12 -7.42 -15.25
CA PHE A 394 -3.23 -8.36 -15.22
C PHE A 394 -4.17 -8.14 -14.04
N VAL A 395 -3.65 -7.98 -12.83
CA VAL A 395 -4.45 -7.69 -11.64
C VAL A 395 -5.22 -6.36 -11.83
N LYS A 396 -4.56 -5.32 -12.31
CA LYS A 396 -5.21 -4.03 -12.58
C LYS A 396 -6.28 -4.13 -13.67
N LEU A 397 -6.05 -4.93 -14.69
CA LEU A 397 -7.04 -5.17 -15.74
C LEU A 397 -8.32 -5.82 -15.18
N LEU A 398 -8.18 -6.73 -14.22
CA LEU A 398 -9.32 -7.34 -13.53
C LEU A 398 -10.06 -6.32 -12.64
N GLU A 399 -9.34 -5.47 -11.90
CA GLU A 399 -9.93 -4.45 -11.03
C GLU A 399 -10.76 -3.40 -11.80
N THR A 400 -10.39 -3.07 -13.04
CA THR A 400 -11.08 -2.04 -13.85
C THR A 400 -12.50 -2.40 -14.24
N ARG A 401 -12.95 -3.63 -14.06
CA ARG A 401 -14.27 -4.16 -14.46
C ARG A 401 -14.62 -3.95 -15.95
N VAL A 402 -13.72 -3.45 -16.76
CA VAL A 402 -13.92 -3.24 -18.21
C VAL A 402 -14.15 -4.57 -18.92
N LEU A 403 -13.60 -5.65 -18.38
CA LEU A 403 -13.74 -7.01 -18.90
C LEU A 403 -15.08 -7.68 -18.56
N GLU A 404 -15.90 -7.07 -17.69
CA GLU A 404 -17.24 -7.59 -17.34
C GLU A 404 -18.27 -7.43 -18.47
N SER A 405 -17.92 -6.76 -19.55
CA SER A 405 -18.78 -6.63 -20.73
C SER A 405 -18.59 -7.80 -21.71
N VAL A 406 -19.69 -8.25 -22.31
CA VAL A 406 -19.68 -9.35 -23.32
C VAL A 406 -18.72 -9.08 -24.46
N ASN A 407 -18.63 -7.81 -24.92
CA ASN A 407 -17.79 -7.43 -26.05
C ASN A 407 -16.28 -7.55 -25.74
N ASN A 408 -15.90 -7.44 -24.48
CA ASN A 408 -14.50 -7.40 -24.05
C ASN A 408 -14.00 -8.75 -23.51
N ILE A 409 -14.86 -9.74 -23.38
CA ILE A 409 -14.52 -11.03 -22.77
C ILE A 409 -13.41 -11.80 -23.50
N LYS A 410 -13.31 -11.64 -24.83
CA LYS A 410 -12.21 -12.21 -25.64
C LYS A 410 -10.83 -11.73 -25.19
N TYR A 411 -10.75 -10.51 -24.64
CA TYR A 411 -9.49 -9.95 -24.11
C TYR A 411 -9.11 -10.58 -22.78
N LEU A 412 -10.10 -10.91 -21.93
CA LEU A 412 -9.84 -11.61 -20.67
C LEU A 412 -9.23 -13.00 -20.93
N THR A 413 -9.83 -13.78 -21.84
CA THR A 413 -9.31 -15.12 -22.19
C THR A 413 -7.89 -15.06 -22.74
N ARG A 414 -7.60 -14.12 -23.62
CA ARG A 414 -6.25 -13.93 -24.15
C ARG A 414 -5.28 -13.42 -23.11
N ALA A 415 -5.69 -12.47 -22.25
CA ALA A 415 -4.85 -11.99 -21.15
C ALA A 415 -4.47 -13.15 -20.21
N ILE A 416 -5.40 -14.01 -19.83
CA ILE A 416 -5.12 -15.21 -19.02
C ILE A 416 -4.13 -16.15 -19.75
N LEU A 417 -4.30 -16.31 -21.06
CA LEU A 417 -3.42 -17.17 -21.86
C LEU A 417 -1.98 -16.65 -21.87
N TYR A 418 -1.76 -15.35 -22.03
CA TYR A 418 -0.43 -14.75 -22.11
C TYR A 418 0.22 -14.49 -20.73
N CYS A 419 -0.56 -14.10 -19.72
CA CYS A 419 -0.04 -13.81 -18.39
C CYS A 419 0.22 -15.05 -17.52
N GLY A 420 -0.40 -16.17 -17.83
CA GLY A 420 -0.45 -17.32 -16.93
C GLY A 420 0.90 -17.94 -16.56
N PHE A 421 1.97 -17.65 -17.33
CA PHE A 421 3.33 -18.04 -16.94
C PHE A 421 3.85 -17.33 -15.68
N TYR A 422 3.38 -16.12 -15.47
CA TYR A 422 3.89 -15.20 -14.46
C TYR A 422 3.00 -15.14 -13.23
N LEU A 423 1.78 -15.72 -13.28
CA LEU A 423 0.83 -15.71 -12.19
C LEU A 423 1.25 -16.64 -11.06
N LYS A 424 1.16 -16.14 -9.83
CA LYS A 424 1.33 -16.90 -8.59
C LYS A 424 0.02 -17.61 -8.22
N ASN A 425 0.09 -18.59 -7.33
CA ASN A 425 -1.08 -19.36 -6.89
C ASN A 425 -2.18 -18.46 -6.28
N GLU A 426 -1.80 -17.42 -5.54
CA GLU A 426 -2.72 -16.44 -4.94
C GLU A 426 -3.47 -15.66 -6.03
N GLU A 427 -2.75 -15.17 -7.03
CA GLU A 427 -3.32 -14.43 -8.16
C GLU A 427 -4.26 -15.31 -9.03
N ILE A 428 -3.96 -16.61 -9.18
CA ILE A 428 -4.87 -17.57 -9.84
C ILE A 428 -6.19 -17.68 -9.06
N SER A 429 -6.13 -17.70 -7.73
CA SER A 429 -7.33 -17.74 -6.89
C SER A 429 -8.16 -16.46 -6.99
N GLU A 430 -7.52 -15.29 -7.09
CA GLU A 430 -8.19 -14.01 -7.36
C GLU A 430 -8.91 -14.02 -8.71
N VAL A 431 -8.27 -14.54 -9.75
CA VAL A 431 -8.89 -14.71 -11.08
C VAL A 431 -10.13 -15.60 -11.01
N MET A 432 -10.06 -16.71 -10.28
CA MET A 432 -11.22 -17.59 -10.05
C MET A 432 -12.37 -16.86 -9.38
N SER A 433 -12.05 -16.05 -8.36
CA SER A 433 -13.06 -15.22 -7.68
C SER A 433 -13.71 -14.21 -8.62
N VAL A 434 -12.93 -13.51 -9.43
CA VAL A 434 -13.46 -12.56 -10.43
C VAL A 434 -14.36 -13.28 -11.44
N ILE A 435 -13.93 -14.42 -12.01
CA ILE A 435 -14.73 -15.19 -12.97
C ILE A 435 -16.03 -15.68 -12.33
N ASN A 436 -16.00 -16.10 -11.06
CA ASN A 436 -17.18 -16.55 -10.34
C ASN A 436 -18.22 -15.45 -10.12
N ASN A 437 -17.76 -14.21 -9.95
CA ASN A 437 -18.59 -13.02 -9.71
C ASN A 437 -19.06 -12.33 -11.01
N LEU A 438 -18.62 -12.81 -12.20
CA LEU A 438 -19.08 -12.24 -13.46
C LEU A 438 -20.60 -12.42 -13.65
N PRO A 439 -21.29 -11.43 -14.26
CA PRO A 439 -22.68 -11.56 -14.63
C PRO A 439 -22.93 -12.82 -15.48
N ASN A 440 -24.06 -13.49 -15.30
CA ASN A 440 -24.32 -14.78 -15.95
C ASN A 440 -24.18 -14.76 -17.49
N ASN A 441 -24.58 -13.66 -18.15
CA ASN A 441 -24.43 -13.50 -19.60
C ASN A 441 -22.95 -13.44 -20.03
N VAL A 442 -22.10 -12.79 -19.23
CA VAL A 442 -20.67 -12.61 -19.49
C VAL A 442 -19.90 -13.90 -19.19
N SER A 443 -20.23 -14.57 -18.07
CA SER A 443 -19.61 -15.85 -17.71
C SER A 443 -19.91 -16.94 -18.73
N VAL A 444 -21.11 -16.95 -19.30
CA VAL A 444 -21.48 -17.86 -20.40
C VAL A 444 -20.61 -17.66 -21.63
N GLU A 445 -20.39 -16.42 -22.05
CA GLU A 445 -19.58 -16.12 -23.22
C GLU A 445 -18.10 -16.42 -22.96
N PHE A 446 -17.60 -16.10 -21.76
CA PHE A 446 -16.27 -16.49 -21.32
C PHE A 446 -16.04 -18.00 -21.42
N ILE A 447 -16.97 -18.79 -20.92
CA ILE A 447 -16.87 -20.25 -20.97
C ILE A 447 -16.88 -20.77 -22.42
N LYS A 448 -17.70 -20.20 -23.31
CA LYS A 448 -17.69 -20.55 -24.73
C LYS A 448 -16.32 -20.27 -25.37
N GLU A 449 -15.77 -19.08 -25.15
CA GLU A 449 -14.44 -18.73 -25.66
C GLU A 449 -13.34 -19.64 -25.09
N LEU A 450 -13.37 -19.94 -23.80
CA LEU A 450 -12.43 -20.85 -23.16
C LEU A 450 -12.50 -22.26 -23.79
N ILE A 451 -13.70 -22.80 -24.02
CA ILE A 451 -13.92 -24.12 -24.63
C ILE A 451 -13.50 -24.14 -26.08
N ASN A 452 -13.76 -23.06 -26.82
CA ASN A 452 -13.28 -22.90 -28.18
C ASN A 452 -11.75 -22.95 -28.23
N LEU A 453 -11.08 -22.23 -27.36
CA LEU A 453 -9.60 -22.27 -27.23
C LEU A 453 -9.09 -23.67 -26.85
N LEU A 454 -9.79 -24.39 -25.97
CA LEU A 454 -9.38 -25.73 -25.52
C LEU A 454 -9.54 -26.81 -26.61
N PHE A 455 -10.62 -26.76 -27.40
CA PHE A 455 -11.04 -27.88 -28.22
C PHE A 455 -11.17 -27.59 -29.74
N SER A 456 -10.95 -26.32 -30.19
CA SER A 456 -10.96 -26.01 -31.63
C SER A 456 -9.65 -26.42 -32.29
N ASN A 457 -9.76 -26.78 -33.57
CA ASN A 457 -8.61 -27.13 -34.41
C ASN A 457 -7.99 -25.87 -35.07
N ASP A 458 -8.64 -24.72 -34.98
CA ASP A 458 -8.29 -23.47 -35.68
C ASP A 458 -7.45 -22.50 -34.82
N ILE A 459 -6.80 -23.01 -33.78
CA ILE A 459 -5.92 -22.22 -32.91
C ILE A 459 -4.64 -21.88 -33.71
N THR A 460 -4.19 -20.62 -33.62
CA THR A 460 -2.91 -20.19 -34.20
C THR A 460 -1.75 -21.00 -33.60
N LYS A 461 -0.66 -21.18 -34.36
CA LYS A 461 0.51 -21.91 -33.86
C LYS A 461 1.10 -21.24 -32.59
N GLU A 462 1.03 -19.92 -32.52
CA GLU A 462 1.50 -19.13 -31.38
C GLU A 462 0.66 -19.37 -30.14
N ASP A 463 -0.66 -19.27 -30.24
CA ASP A 463 -1.58 -19.52 -29.10
C ASP A 463 -1.44 -20.97 -28.59
N ARG A 464 -1.14 -21.92 -29.46
CA ARG A 464 -0.93 -23.32 -29.07
C ARG A 464 0.32 -23.52 -28.21
N ILE A 465 1.41 -22.81 -28.50
CA ILE A 465 2.65 -22.85 -27.70
C ILE A 465 2.36 -22.29 -26.31
N PHE A 466 1.69 -21.16 -26.24
CA PHE A 466 1.28 -20.57 -24.95
C PHE A 466 0.37 -21.50 -24.15
N PHE A 467 -0.59 -22.11 -24.80
CA PHE A 467 -1.53 -23.07 -24.20
C PHE A 467 -0.82 -24.29 -23.59
N GLU A 468 0.10 -24.91 -24.30
CA GLU A 468 0.77 -26.14 -23.83
C GLU A 468 1.71 -25.91 -22.66
N SER A 469 2.28 -24.74 -22.56
CA SER A 469 3.26 -24.37 -21.50
C SER A 469 2.65 -23.62 -20.30
N ASN A 470 1.43 -23.08 -20.44
CA ASN A 470 0.83 -22.20 -19.43
C ASN A 470 0.17 -22.99 -18.29
N PHE A 471 0.79 -22.94 -17.12
CA PHE A 471 0.31 -23.59 -15.90
C PHE A 471 -1.02 -23.00 -15.40
N ALA A 472 -1.11 -21.68 -15.24
CA ALA A 472 -2.29 -21.02 -14.70
C ALA A 472 -3.52 -21.21 -15.60
N PHE A 473 -3.33 -21.14 -16.91
CA PHE A 473 -4.41 -21.39 -17.84
C PHE A 473 -4.97 -22.83 -17.73
N LYS A 474 -4.09 -23.83 -17.54
CA LYS A 474 -4.52 -25.21 -17.28
C LYS A 474 -5.32 -25.33 -15.99
N VAL A 475 -4.86 -24.72 -14.90
CA VAL A 475 -5.58 -24.73 -13.63
C VAL A 475 -6.95 -24.08 -13.75
N LEU A 476 -7.02 -22.87 -14.36
CA LEU A 476 -8.26 -22.14 -14.56
C LEU A 476 -9.23 -22.90 -15.48
N SER A 477 -8.73 -23.53 -16.54
CA SER A 477 -9.58 -24.32 -17.45
C SER A 477 -10.17 -25.54 -16.76
N ILE A 478 -9.39 -26.26 -15.94
CA ILE A 478 -9.86 -27.39 -15.14
C ILE A 478 -10.94 -26.94 -14.16
N TRP A 479 -10.69 -25.85 -13.43
CA TRP A 479 -11.64 -25.29 -12.50
C TRP A 479 -12.94 -24.85 -13.19
N CYS A 480 -12.85 -24.11 -14.30
CA CYS A 480 -14.01 -23.69 -15.08
C CYS A 480 -14.83 -24.88 -15.61
N ILE A 481 -14.17 -25.94 -16.10
CA ILE A 481 -14.86 -27.16 -16.55
C ILE A 481 -15.60 -27.81 -15.37
N GLY A 482 -15.01 -27.80 -14.18
CA GLY A 482 -15.64 -28.32 -12.96
C GLY A 482 -16.87 -27.52 -12.53
N GLU A 483 -16.76 -26.16 -12.47
CA GLU A 483 -17.82 -25.28 -11.98
C GLU A 483 -18.98 -25.11 -12.99
N TYR A 484 -18.67 -25.02 -14.26
CA TYR A 484 -19.65 -24.76 -15.32
C TYR A 484 -19.94 -25.98 -16.19
N GLY A 485 -19.58 -27.19 -15.71
CA GLY A 485 -19.73 -28.46 -16.46
C GLY A 485 -21.14 -28.74 -16.93
N SER A 486 -22.18 -28.45 -16.13
CA SER A 486 -23.58 -28.58 -16.55
C SER A 486 -23.89 -27.73 -17.77
N PHE A 487 -23.52 -26.46 -17.73
CA PHE A 487 -23.74 -25.52 -18.82
C PHE A 487 -22.98 -25.92 -20.09
N ILE A 488 -21.73 -26.37 -19.95
CA ILE A 488 -20.88 -26.82 -21.07
C ILE A 488 -21.53 -28.01 -21.78
N LEU A 489 -22.02 -28.99 -20.99
CA LEU A 489 -22.66 -30.19 -21.54
C LEU A 489 -24.04 -29.88 -22.15
N GLU A 490 -24.82 -28.95 -21.62
CA GLU A 490 -26.12 -28.57 -22.16
C GLU A 490 -26.03 -27.72 -23.42
N THR A 491 -25.16 -26.73 -23.47
CA THR A 491 -25.06 -25.78 -24.60
C THR A 491 -24.31 -26.31 -25.78
N LEU A 492 -23.18 -26.99 -25.58
CA LEU A 492 -22.37 -27.52 -26.64
C LEU A 492 -22.85 -28.89 -27.11
N SER A 493 -23.71 -29.55 -26.35
CA SER A 493 -24.25 -30.88 -26.69
C SER A 493 -25.53 -30.84 -27.53
N ARG A 494 -26.11 -29.67 -27.81
CA ARG A 494 -27.35 -29.59 -28.62
C ARG A 494 -27.22 -30.23 -29.98
N ASN A 495 -26.02 -30.31 -30.56
CA ASN A 495 -25.76 -30.92 -31.88
C ASN A 495 -25.07 -32.29 -31.82
N ASN A 496 -24.39 -32.65 -30.74
CA ASN A 496 -23.80 -33.99 -30.48
C ASN A 496 -23.11 -34.05 -29.08
N PRO A 497 -23.75 -34.64 -28.06
CA PRO A 497 -23.23 -34.61 -26.68
C PRO A 497 -21.97 -35.47 -26.45
N LYS A 498 -21.82 -36.56 -27.16
CA LYS A 498 -20.70 -37.51 -26.96
C LYS A 498 -19.32 -36.94 -27.27
N PRO A 499 -19.08 -36.17 -28.33
CA PRO A 499 -17.73 -35.73 -28.65
C PRO A 499 -17.17 -34.69 -27.62
N VAL A 500 -18.01 -33.92 -26.98
CA VAL A 500 -17.54 -32.89 -25.98
C VAL A 500 -17.18 -33.57 -24.68
N SER A 501 -18.03 -34.48 -24.19
CA SER A 501 -17.78 -35.26 -22.97
C SER A 501 -16.49 -36.07 -23.04
N ASP A 502 -16.26 -36.72 -24.20
CA ASP A 502 -15.03 -37.50 -24.41
C ASP A 502 -13.79 -36.62 -24.51
N LYS A 503 -13.88 -35.46 -25.17
CA LYS A 503 -12.79 -34.46 -25.20
C LYS A 503 -12.40 -33.97 -23.80
N ILE A 504 -13.38 -33.69 -22.93
CA ILE A 504 -13.14 -33.27 -21.55
C ILE A 504 -12.41 -34.36 -20.75
N VAL A 505 -12.89 -35.62 -20.84
CA VAL A 505 -12.25 -36.73 -20.14
C VAL A 505 -10.83 -36.96 -20.68
N THR A 506 -10.65 -36.92 -22.00
CA THR A 506 -9.32 -37.04 -22.62
C THR A 506 -8.37 -35.92 -22.18
N TYR A 507 -8.86 -34.69 -22.05
CA TYR A 507 -8.09 -33.56 -21.53
C TYR A 507 -7.65 -33.80 -20.10
N PHE A 508 -8.53 -34.27 -19.23
CA PHE A 508 -8.19 -34.59 -17.85
C PHE A 508 -7.12 -35.68 -17.73
N TYR A 509 -7.20 -36.71 -18.57
CA TYR A 509 -6.16 -37.75 -18.65
C TYR A 509 -4.82 -37.20 -19.18
N LYS A 510 -4.85 -36.31 -20.18
CA LYS A 510 -3.63 -35.63 -20.65
C LYS A 510 -2.95 -34.85 -19.51
N ILE A 511 -3.70 -34.04 -18.78
CA ILE A 511 -3.17 -33.29 -17.61
C ILE A 511 -2.65 -34.26 -16.54
N SER A 512 -3.37 -35.31 -16.22
CA SER A 512 -2.93 -36.35 -15.26
C SER A 512 -1.60 -36.99 -15.64
N ASN A 513 -1.35 -37.21 -16.94
CA ASN A 513 -0.10 -37.77 -17.46
C ASN A 513 1.04 -36.71 -17.45
N ASP A 514 0.74 -35.46 -17.81
CA ASP A 514 1.73 -34.38 -17.85
C ASP A 514 2.25 -34.04 -16.43
N TYR A 515 1.42 -34.21 -15.39
CA TYR A 515 1.73 -33.93 -13.99
C TYR A 515 1.70 -35.20 -13.11
N TYR A 516 2.30 -36.28 -13.61
CA TYR A 516 2.20 -37.64 -12.99
C TYR A 516 2.81 -37.70 -11.56
N ASN A 517 3.73 -36.81 -11.19
CA ASN A 517 4.47 -36.94 -9.94
C ASN A 517 4.19 -35.77 -8.95
N PRO A 518 3.07 -35.80 -8.20
CA PRO A 518 2.68 -34.74 -7.29
C PRO A 518 3.51 -34.64 -6.00
N ILE A 519 4.52 -35.52 -5.81
CA ILE A 519 5.35 -35.56 -4.62
C ILE A 519 6.49 -34.55 -4.70
N SER A 520 7.14 -34.45 -5.86
CA SER A 520 8.35 -33.66 -6.06
C SER A 520 8.09 -32.26 -6.60
N ASP A 521 6.90 -31.99 -7.11
CA ASP A 521 6.55 -30.74 -7.77
C ASP A 521 5.28 -30.13 -7.12
N GLU A 522 5.46 -29.00 -6.45
CA GLU A 522 4.37 -28.23 -5.84
C GLU A 522 3.31 -27.82 -6.85
N LYS A 523 3.72 -27.45 -8.08
CA LYS A 523 2.80 -27.11 -9.17
C LYS A 523 1.96 -28.33 -9.60
N ALA A 524 2.57 -29.50 -9.64
CA ALA A 524 1.85 -30.73 -9.93
C ALA A 524 0.80 -31.04 -8.84
N SER A 525 1.18 -30.91 -7.58
CA SER A 525 0.24 -31.07 -6.46
C SER A 525 -0.92 -30.09 -6.54
N TYR A 526 -0.65 -28.82 -6.87
CA TYR A 526 -1.66 -27.79 -7.00
C TYR A 526 -2.68 -28.07 -8.11
N ILE A 527 -2.22 -28.37 -9.33
CA ILE A 527 -3.10 -28.64 -10.47
C ILE A 527 -3.93 -29.93 -10.28
N ILE A 528 -3.33 -30.98 -9.72
CA ILE A 528 -4.02 -32.26 -9.47
C ILE A 528 -5.12 -32.09 -8.42
N ASN A 529 -4.93 -31.23 -7.41
CA ASN A 529 -5.98 -30.91 -6.46
C ASN A 529 -7.25 -30.36 -7.11
N TYR A 530 -7.11 -29.48 -8.11
CA TYR A 530 -8.25 -28.98 -8.88
C TYR A 530 -8.81 -30.04 -9.83
N LEU A 531 -7.94 -30.85 -10.46
CA LEU A 531 -8.33 -31.92 -11.38
C LEU A 531 -9.23 -32.96 -10.69
N VAL A 532 -8.88 -33.40 -9.49
CA VAL A 532 -9.63 -34.38 -8.72
C VAL A 532 -11.03 -33.85 -8.38
N VAL A 533 -11.14 -32.59 -7.97
CA VAL A 533 -12.43 -31.94 -7.68
C VAL A 533 -13.26 -31.76 -8.97
N ALA A 534 -12.65 -31.26 -10.03
CA ALA A 534 -13.33 -31.07 -11.31
C ALA A 534 -13.85 -32.39 -11.90
N ALA A 535 -13.05 -33.47 -11.81
CA ALA A 535 -13.47 -34.80 -12.25
C ALA A 535 -14.70 -35.30 -11.48
N ALA A 536 -14.72 -35.10 -10.16
CA ALA A 536 -15.87 -35.43 -9.34
C ALA A 536 -17.11 -34.61 -9.69
N LYS A 537 -16.98 -33.29 -9.84
CA LYS A 537 -18.09 -32.38 -10.24
C LYS A 537 -18.66 -32.75 -11.61
N VAL A 538 -17.83 -32.90 -12.62
CA VAL A 538 -18.23 -33.22 -13.99
C VAL A 538 -18.94 -34.55 -14.05
N SER A 539 -18.50 -35.56 -13.30
CA SER A 539 -19.16 -36.86 -13.23
C SER A 539 -20.63 -36.82 -12.82
N THR A 540 -21.06 -35.77 -12.10
CA THR A 540 -22.46 -35.59 -11.66
C THR A 540 -23.39 -35.12 -12.77
N PHE A 541 -22.83 -34.50 -13.81
CA PHE A 541 -23.58 -33.94 -14.95
C PHE A 541 -23.54 -34.82 -16.21
N MET A 542 -22.64 -35.82 -16.23
CA MET A 542 -22.53 -36.73 -17.34
C MET A 542 -23.56 -37.89 -17.25
N ASN A 543 -24.11 -38.26 -18.42
CA ASN A 543 -25.04 -39.41 -18.52
C ASN A 543 -24.38 -40.67 -19.03
N ASP A 544 -23.16 -40.58 -19.57
CA ASP A 544 -22.39 -41.72 -20.17
C ASP A 544 -21.67 -42.53 -19.12
N LYS A 545 -22.18 -43.72 -18.78
CA LYS A 545 -21.59 -44.61 -17.74
C LYS A 545 -20.11 -44.97 -17.99
N PRO A 546 -19.65 -45.29 -19.23
CA PRO A 546 -18.23 -45.55 -19.51
C PRO A 546 -17.33 -44.35 -19.17
N LEU A 547 -17.74 -43.13 -19.46
CA LEU A 547 -16.96 -41.93 -19.19
C LEU A 547 -16.92 -41.62 -17.68
N ILE A 548 -18.02 -41.82 -16.99
CA ILE A 548 -18.09 -41.69 -15.52
C ILE A 548 -17.14 -42.70 -14.84
N GLU A 549 -17.07 -43.93 -15.34
CA GLU A 549 -16.17 -44.95 -14.80
C GLU A 549 -14.69 -44.59 -15.08
N ARG A 550 -14.37 -44.01 -16.23
CA ARG A 550 -13.04 -43.48 -16.52
C ARG A 550 -12.66 -42.36 -15.50
N LEU A 551 -13.56 -41.41 -15.21
CA LEU A 551 -13.32 -40.37 -14.20
C LEU A 551 -13.13 -40.97 -12.80
N ARG A 552 -13.91 -42.03 -12.47
CA ARG A 552 -13.76 -42.76 -11.20
C ARG A 552 -12.38 -43.44 -11.10
N GLN A 553 -11.91 -44.06 -12.19
CA GLN A 553 -10.57 -44.68 -12.24
C GLN A 553 -9.46 -43.62 -12.04
N LEU A 554 -9.62 -42.41 -12.58
CA LEU A 554 -8.71 -41.31 -12.35
C LEU A 554 -8.64 -40.93 -10.90
N LEU A 555 -9.77 -40.87 -10.17
CA LEU A 555 -9.79 -40.64 -8.72
C LEU A 555 -9.14 -41.78 -7.92
N ILE A 556 -9.37 -43.05 -8.32
CA ILE A 556 -8.74 -44.22 -7.68
C ILE A 556 -7.21 -44.18 -7.84
N LEU A 557 -6.71 -43.70 -8.97
CA LEU A 557 -5.27 -43.53 -9.19
C LEU A 557 -4.62 -42.65 -8.13
N TYR A 558 -5.26 -41.51 -7.80
CA TYR A 558 -4.74 -40.58 -6.81
C TYR A 558 -5.06 -40.98 -5.36
N ALA A 559 -6.12 -41.76 -5.12
CA ALA A 559 -6.45 -42.29 -3.81
C ALA A 559 -5.43 -43.33 -3.32
N GLY A 560 -4.85 -44.14 -4.22
CA GLY A 560 -3.98 -45.26 -3.86
C GLY A 560 -2.48 -45.04 -4.08
N LYS A 561 -2.07 -44.15 -4.99
CA LYS A 561 -0.67 -44.01 -5.45
C LYS A 561 -0.04 -42.66 -5.24
N SER A 562 -0.80 -41.65 -4.78
CA SER A 562 -0.20 -40.34 -4.55
C SER A 562 0.58 -40.38 -3.23
N GLY A 563 1.89 -40.22 -3.25
CA GLY A 563 2.68 -40.04 -2.04
C GLY A 563 2.34 -38.77 -1.26
N ASN A 564 1.34 -37.98 -1.72
CA ASN A 564 0.79 -36.82 -1.06
C ASN A 564 -0.46 -37.23 -0.26
N LEU A 565 -0.33 -37.22 1.07
CA LEU A 565 -1.39 -37.66 1.98
C LEU A 565 -2.68 -36.84 1.84
N THR A 566 -2.56 -35.51 1.73
CA THR A 566 -3.72 -34.61 1.61
C THR A 566 -4.52 -34.87 0.34
N LEU A 567 -3.83 -35.08 -0.77
CA LEU A 567 -4.44 -35.44 -2.04
C LEU A 567 -5.14 -36.81 -1.99
N SER A 568 -4.50 -37.81 -1.34
CA SER A 568 -5.06 -39.14 -1.17
C SER A 568 -6.33 -39.11 -0.33
N ILE A 569 -6.33 -38.39 0.80
CA ILE A 569 -7.51 -38.19 1.66
C ILE A 569 -8.64 -37.56 0.85
N LYS A 570 -8.37 -36.47 0.13
CA LYS A 570 -9.35 -35.75 -0.69
C LYS A 570 -9.93 -36.62 -1.80
N ALA A 571 -9.09 -37.39 -2.49
CA ALA A 571 -9.54 -38.33 -3.52
C ALA A 571 -10.43 -39.45 -2.95
N ASN A 572 -10.10 -40.00 -1.79
CA ASN A 572 -10.92 -41.01 -1.09
C ASN A 572 -12.28 -40.44 -0.64
N GLN A 573 -12.30 -39.22 -0.11
CA GLN A 573 -13.54 -38.52 0.24
C GLN A 573 -14.44 -38.33 -0.98
N LEU A 574 -13.88 -37.87 -2.09
CA LEU A 574 -14.63 -37.70 -3.33
C LEU A 574 -15.12 -39.04 -3.91
N LEU A 575 -14.34 -40.10 -3.82
CA LEU A 575 -14.78 -41.45 -4.23
C LEU A 575 -15.95 -41.95 -3.40
N SER A 576 -16.01 -41.69 -2.10
CA SER A 576 -17.13 -42.06 -1.24
C SER A 576 -18.43 -41.39 -1.68
N LEU A 577 -18.36 -40.20 -2.29
CA LEU A 577 -19.51 -39.49 -2.81
C LEU A 577 -20.10 -40.13 -4.07
N PHE A 578 -19.35 -40.93 -4.83
CA PHE A 578 -19.88 -41.65 -6.00
C PHE A 578 -20.99 -42.64 -5.62
N SER A 579 -20.99 -43.15 -4.42
CA SER A 579 -22.01 -44.06 -3.89
C SER A 579 -23.29 -43.36 -3.43
N GLN A 580 -23.28 -42.03 -3.29
CA GLN A 580 -24.42 -41.26 -2.82
C GLN A 580 -25.51 -41.07 -3.92
N PRO A 581 -26.78 -40.82 -3.55
CA PRO A 581 -27.86 -40.51 -4.47
C PRO A 581 -27.56 -39.25 -5.31
N ALA A 582 -28.07 -39.21 -6.55
CA ALA A 582 -27.82 -38.12 -7.50
C ALA A 582 -28.17 -36.74 -6.96
N ASP A 583 -29.27 -36.61 -6.21
CA ASP A 583 -29.72 -35.33 -5.64
C ASP A 583 -28.75 -34.78 -4.57
N LYS A 584 -28.24 -35.64 -3.72
CA LYS A 584 -27.20 -35.26 -2.75
C LYS A 584 -25.90 -34.84 -3.42
N LYS A 585 -25.50 -35.55 -4.48
CA LYS A 585 -24.30 -35.19 -5.27
C LYS A 585 -24.46 -33.78 -5.88
N ARG A 586 -25.62 -33.48 -6.47
CA ARG A 586 -25.90 -32.15 -7.06
C ARG A 586 -25.88 -31.02 -6.03
N GLN A 587 -26.34 -31.28 -4.80
CA GLN A 587 -26.28 -30.29 -3.73
C GLN A 587 -24.87 -30.04 -3.25
N ILE A 588 -24.06 -31.09 -3.06
CA ILE A 588 -22.67 -31.01 -2.61
C ILE A 588 -21.78 -30.32 -3.66
N PHE A 589 -21.99 -30.67 -4.92
CA PHE A 589 -21.23 -30.13 -6.05
C PHE A 589 -21.91 -28.94 -6.73
N ALA A 590 -22.77 -28.22 -6.01
CA ALA A 590 -23.32 -26.96 -6.51
C ALA A 590 -22.21 -25.97 -6.90
N LYS A 591 -22.56 -24.99 -7.75
CA LYS A 591 -21.64 -23.92 -8.13
C LYS A 591 -21.14 -23.20 -6.87
N MET A 592 -19.87 -22.81 -6.86
CA MET A 592 -19.25 -22.05 -5.80
C MET A 592 -20.08 -20.77 -5.52
N PRO A 593 -20.39 -20.43 -4.26
CA PRO A 593 -21.14 -19.21 -3.93
C PRO A 593 -20.34 -17.96 -4.34
N GLU A 594 -21.07 -16.90 -4.69
CA GLU A 594 -20.45 -15.61 -5.01
C GLU A 594 -19.78 -15.05 -3.76
N HIS A 595 -18.51 -14.70 -3.85
CA HIS A 595 -17.81 -14.00 -2.78
C HIS A 595 -18.32 -12.57 -2.72
N LEU A 596 -18.90 -12.17 -1.59
CA LEU A 596 -19.17 -10.77 -1.29
C LEU A 596 -17.82 -10.04 -1.26
N GLN A 597 -17.57 -9.17 -2.22
CA GLN A 597 -16.44 -8.25 -2.17
C GLN A 597 -16.64 -7.35 -0.97
N ILE A 598 -15.81 -7.51 0.05
CA ILE A 598 -15.67 -6.51 1.11
C ILE A 598 -15.01 -5.31 0.43
N SER A 599 -15.80 -4.31 0.08
CA SER A 599 -15.30 -3.06 -0.49
C SER A 599 -14.30 -2.45 0.49
N ASP A 600 -13.16 -1.99 0.02
CA ASP A 600 -12.12 -1.33 0.82
C ASP A 600 -12.61 -0.08 1.58
N SER A 601 -13.82 0.40 1.30
CA SER A 601 -14.52 1.44 2.06
C SER A 601 -14.97 1.02 3.47
N ALA A 602 -14.93 -0.26 3.82
CA ALA A 602 -15.33 -0.77 5.14
C ALA A 602 -14.18 -0.84 6.16
N LYS A 603 -12.95 -0.44 5.80
CA LYS A 603 -11.81 -0.42 6.74
C LYS A 603 -11.76 0.82 7.66
N SER A 604 -12.70 1.76 7.56
CA SER A 604 -12.69 3.00 8.35
C SER A 604 -13.98 3.33 9.11
N GLU A 605 -14.94 2.43 9.24
CA GLU A 605 -16.13 2.71 10.06
C GLU A 605 -16.29 1.69 11.19
N ASN A 606 -16.31 2.23 12.39
CA ASN A 606 -16.55 1.56 13.66
C ASN A 606 -17.82 0.72 13.62
N ILE A 607 -17.72 -0.53 14.03
CA ILE A 607 -18.80 -1.47 14.25
C ILE A 607 -19.68 -0.95 15.38
N THR A 608 -20.82 -0.40 15.02
CA THR A 608 -22.00 -0.34 15.90
C THR A 608 -23.00 -1.37 15.42
N THR A 609 -23.33 -2.25 16.34
CA THR A 609 -24.23 -3.38 16.24
C THR A 609 -25.60 -3.05 15.69
N SER A 610 -26.03 -3.78 14.64
CA SER A 610 -27.45 -4.11 14.45
C SER A 610 -27.60 -5.47 13.77
N ASN A 611 -28.27 -6.37 14.47
CA ASN A 611 -28.68 -7.70 14.03
C ASN A 611 -29.57 -7.65 12.80
N SER A 612 -29.21 -8.38 11.73
CA SER A 612 -30.22 -8.93 10.82
C SER A 612 -29.77 -10.26 10.21
N LYS A 613 -30.66 -11.20 10.30
CA LYS A 613 -30.65 -12.58 9.84
C LYS A 613 -30.20 -12.72 8.37
N ALA A 614 -29.01 -13.23 8.09
CA ALA A 614 -28.67 -14.00 6.89
C ALA A 614 -27.25 -14.60 7.02
N ALA A 615 -27.09 -15.60 7.84
CA ALA A 615 -25.86 -16.41 7.85
C ALA A 615 -26.26 -17.83 8.28
N ASN A 616 -26.73 -18.62 7.34
CA ASN A 616 -26.74 -20.07 7.45
C ASN A 616 -26.70 -20.68 6.04
N GLN A 617 -25.54 -20.59 5.39
CA GLN A 617 -25.09 -21.63 4.47
C GLN A 617 -23.70 -22.03 4.94
N VAL A 618 -23.73 -22.88 5.93
CA VAL A 618 -22.56 -23.54 6.48
C VAL A 618 -22.06 -24.54 5.44
N ASP A 619 -20.75 -24.61 5.34
CA ASP A 619 -19.99 -25.55 4.53
C ASP A 619 -20.50 -26.99 4.76
N LEU A 620 -21.37 -27.45 3.86
CA LEU A 620 -22.06 -28.77 3.91
C LEU A 620 -21.08 -29.95 3.91
N LEU A 621 -19.84 -29.72 3.48
CA LEU A 621 -18.79 -30.75 3.51
C LEU A 621 -18.23 -30.93 4.92
N THR A 622 -18.09 -29.86 5.69
CA THR A 622 -17.61 -29.91 7.07
C THR A 622 -18.64 -30.59 7.99
N ASP A 623 -19.93 -30.34 7.77
CA ASP A 623 -21.00 -30.95 8.56
C ASP A 623 -21.23 -32.44 8.27
N LEU A 624 -20.96 -32.93 7.06
CA LEU A 624 -21.14 -34.33 6.68
C LEU A 624 -20.08 -35.27 7.31
N PHE A 625 -18.92 -34.72 7.64
CA PHE A 625 -17.82 -35.50 8.24
C PHE A 625 -17.71 -35.34 9.77
N SER A 626 -18.48 -34.42 10.36
CA SER A 626 -18.46 -34.13 11.82
C SER A 626 -19.49 -34.90 12.64
N SER A 627 -20.23 -35.87 12.06
CA SER A 627 -21.37 -36.47 12.70
C SER A 627 -21.08 -37.53 13.76
N ASN A 628 -19.97 -37.45 14.49
CA ASN A 628 -19.74 -38.33 15.65
C ASN A 628 -19.06 -37.68 16.86
N ILE A 629 -19.09 -36.36 17.01
CA ILE A 629 -18.71 -35.76 18.30
C ILE A 629 -19.65 -34.59 18.58
N GLN A 630 -20.59 -34.77 19.49
CA GLN A 630 -21.34 -33.69 20.08
C GLN A 630 -20.42 -32.85 20.96
N VAL A 631 -20.07 -31.64 20.53
CA VAL A 631 -19.54 -30.60 21.41
C VAL A 631 -20.35 -29.34 21.18
N ASN A 632 -21.05 -28.94 22.22
CA ASN A 632 -21.82 -27.67 22.27
C ASN A 632 -20.89 -26.48 22.00
N LYS A 633 -21.07 -25.79 20.88
CA LYS A 633 -20.46 -24.48 20.63
C LYS A 633 -21.28 -23.38 21.25
N LYS A 634 -20.71 -22.69 22.24
CA LYS A 634 -20.98 -21.29 22.54
C LYS A 634 -19.73 -20.49 22.25
N ALA A 635 -19.91 -19.45 21.44
CA ALA A 635 -18.86 -18.59 20.93
C ALA A 635 -18.23 -17.71 22.03
N ASP A 636 -16.87 -17.69 22.05
CA ASP A 636 -16.08 -16.49 22.40
C ASP A 636 -14.71 -16.67 21.71
N ALA A 637 -14.28 -15.66 20.99
CA ALA A 637 -13.08 -15.71 20.16
C ALA A 637 -11.81 -15.67 21.05
N GLY A 638 -11.25 -16.85 21.31
CA GLY A 638 -9.88 -17.01 21.79
C GLY A 638 -9.00 -17.53 20.65
N ASN A 639 -7.69 -17.28 20.70
CA ASN A 639 -6.74 -17.79 19.72
C ASN A 639 -6.81 -19.33 19.67
N GLU A 640 -7.12 -19.91 18.50
CA GLU A 640 -7.15 -21.36 18.33
C GLU A 640 -5.70 -21.91 18.41
N ILE A 641 -5.50 -22.94 19.25
CA ILE A 641 -4.22 -23.64 19.37
C ILE A 641 -4.01 -24.45 18.08
N PRO A 642 -2.87 -24.31 17.37
CA PRO A 642 -2.58 -25.08 16.17
C PRO A 642 -2.62 -26.59 16.44
N TYR A 643 -3.12 -27.36 15.50
CA TYR A 643 -3.34 -28.81 15.64
C TYR A 643 -2.05 -29.62 15.88
N ASP A 644 -0.90 -29.09 15.46
CA ASP A 644 0.45 -29.65 15.58
C ASP A 644 1.26 -29.06 16.74
N SER A 645 0.62 -28.37 17.69
CA SER A 645 1.28 -27.82 18.86
C SER A 645 1.61 -28.94 19.87
N VAL A 646 2.75 -28.84 20.53
CA VAL A 646 3.23 -29.77 21.54
C VAL A 646 2.93 -29.24 22.93
N GLU A 647 2.30 -30.07 23.78
CA GLU A 647 2.06 -29.73 25.19
C GLU A 647 3.40 -29.75 25.95
N ILE A 648 3.75 -28.65 26.60
CA ILE A 648 4.99 -28.48 27.37
C ILE A 648 4.77 -28.45 28.88
N PHE A 649 3.55 -28.11 29.30
CA PHE A 649 3.18 -28.05 30.71
C PHE A 649 1.67 -28.21 30.90
N SER A 650 1.23 -28.84 31.95
CA SER A 650 -0.17 -28.97 32.32
C SER A 650 -0.33 -29.08 33.86
N ASN A 651 -1.29 -28.30 34.38
CA ASN A 651 -1.76 -28.41 35.75
C ASN A 651 -3.29 -28.39 35.81
N LYS A 652 -3.90 -28.12 36.98
CA LYS A 652 -5.36 -28.13 37.15
C LYS A 652 -6.09 -27.00 36.42
N ASP A 653 -5.44 -25.86 36.21
CA ASP A 653 -6.05 -24.62 35.73
C ASP A 653 -5.51 -24.23 34.37
N LEU A 654 -4.25 -24.56 34.03
CA LEU A 654 -3.54 -24.03 32.87
C LEU A 654 -2.78 -25.11 32.12
N LYS A 655 -2.91 -25.13 30.79
CA LYS A 655 -2.04 -25.89 29.88
C LYS A 655 -1.24 -24.93 28.99
N LEU A 656 0.01 -25.33 28.72
CA LEU A 656 0.88 -24.63 27.78
C LEU A 656 1.22 -25.53 26.60
N PHE A 657 1.14 -24.92 25.42
CA PHE A 657 1.54 -25.55 24.17
C PHE A 657 2.53 -24.64 23.45
N TYR A 658 3.45 -25.22 22.67
CA TYR A 658 4.19 -24.44 21.69
C TYR A 658 3.86 -24.90 20.27
N GLY A 659 3.75 -23.93 19.34
CA GLY A 659 3.56 -24.22 17.92
C GLY A 659 4.85 -24.74 17.29
N THR A 660 4.75 -25.82 16.52
CA THR A 660 5.91 -26.47 15.87
C THR A 660 6.51 -25.65 14.71
N SER A 661 5.91 -24.55 14.31
CA SER A 661 6.44 -23.60 13.34
C SER A 661 7.59 -22.79 13.96
N LEU A 662 8.73 -23.45 14.17
CA LEU A 662 9.96 -22.80 14.57
C LEU A 662 10.55 -22.12 13.33
N HIS A 663 10.36 -20.81 13.20
CA HIS A 663 11.01 -20.02 12.16
C HIS A 663 12.47 -19.79 12.56
N LEU A 664 13.34 -20.74 12.18
CA LEU A 664 14.78 -20.58 12.25
C LEU A 664 15.24 -19.73 11.07
N THR A 665 15.69 -18.53 11.32
CA THR A 665 16.39 -17.73 10.31
C THR A 665 17.86 -18.14 10.34
N GLN A 666 18.27 -19.03 9.45
CA GLN A 666 19.65 -19.58 9.37
C GLN A 666 20.76 -18.53 9.26
N SER A 667 20.44 -17.28 8.95
CA SER A 667 21.41 -16.18 8.82
C SER A 667 21.61 -15.34 10.09
N GLN A 668 20.84 -15.54 11.17
CA GLN A 668 20.86 -14.67 12.35
C GLN A 668 20.89 -15.40 13.70
N HIS A 669 21.03 -16.73 13.76
CA HIS A 669 20.98 -17.49 15.03
C HIS A 669 19.78 -17.06 15.92
N GLU A 670 18.58 -17.04 15.30
CA GLU A 670 17.35 -16.56 15.93
C GLU A 670 16.23 -17.60 15.84
N ALA A 671 15.54 -17.86 16.94
CA ALA A 671 14.36 -18.70 17.02
C ALA A 671 13.15 -17.92 17.54
N ASN A 672 12.04 -17.96 16.81
CA ASN A 672 10.77 -17.42 17.23
C ASN A 672 9.83 -18.55 17.64
N LEU A 673 9.44 -18.59 18.92
CA LEU A 673 8.57 -19.60 19.52
C LEU A 673 7.20 -18.99 19.83
N GLU A 674 6.16 -19.60 19.33
CA GLU A 674 4.78 -19.26 19.69
C GLU A 674 4.31 -20.14 20.84
N VAL A 675 4.03 -19.54 21.99
CA VAL A 675 3.54 -20.25 23.18
C VAL A 675 2.08 -19.89 23.42
N TYR A 676 1.25 -20.91 23.60
CA TYR A 676 -0.19 -20.80 23.83
C TYR A 676 -0.51 -21.18 25.26
N TYR A 677 -1.27 -20.34 25.96
CA TYR A 677 -1.75 -20.55 27.35
C TYR A 677 -3.23 -20.85 27.29
N GLN A 678 -3.62 -22.07 27.53
CA GLN A 678 -5.01 -22.52 27.56
C GLN A 678 -5.50 -22.62 29.01
N ASN A 679 -6.57 -21.92 29.33
CA ASN A 679 -7.26 -22.09 30.61
C ASN A 679 -8.19 -23.30 30.54
N ILE A 680 -7.86 -24.35 31.28
CA ILE A 680 -8.66 -25.57 31.39
C ILE A 680 -9.51 -25.60 32.67
N GLY A 681 -9.35 -24.61 33.55
CA GLY A 681 -10.13 -24.44 34.76
C GLY A 681 -11.53 -23.82 34.51
N ASN A 682 -12.32 -23.76 35.58
CA ASN A 682 -13.67 -23.19 35.51
C ASN A 682 -13.73 -21.70 35.81
N ASN A 683 -12.61 -21.07 36.17
CA ASN A 683 -12.53 -19.67 36.57
C ASN A 683 -11.56 -18.89 35.68
N ASP A 684 -11.72 -17.58 35.59
CA ASP A 684 -10.83 -16.74 34.85
C ASP A 684 -9.41 -16.73 35.44
N ILE A 685 -8.41 -16.83 34.58
CA ILE A 685 -7.01 -16.61 34.93
C ILE A 685 -6.69 -15.14 34.66
N SER A 686 -6.18 -14.44 35.69
CA SER A 686 -5.82 -13.03 35.59
C SER A 686 -4.37 -12.78 36.02
N GLU A 687 -3.82 -11.63 35.64
CA GLU A 687 -2.44 -11.23 35.98
C GLU A 687 -1.40 -12.30 35.61
N LEU A 688 -1.50 -12.86 34.40
CA LEU A 688 -0.54 -13.87 33.95
C LEU A 688 0.76 -13.17 33.51
N HIS A 689 1.84 -13.54 34.20
CA HIS A 689 3.21 -13.08 33.91
C HIS A 689 4.11 -14.24 33.65
N THR A 690 4.86 -14.23 32.58
CA THR A 690 5.79 -15.28 32.18
C THR A 690 7.22 -14.76 32.24
N PHE A 691 8.10 -15.47 32.93
CA PHE A 691 9.53 -15.24 33.01
C PHE A 691 10.24 -16.41 32.37
N VAL A 692 11.13 -16.16 31.43
CA VAL A 692 11.85 -17.20 30.70
C VAL A 692 13.35 -16.97 30.87
N ALA A 693 14.06 -18.02 31.29
CA ALA A 693 15.51 -18.04 31.31
C ALA A 693 16.03 -19.07 30.29
N VAL A 694 17.09 -18.71 29.59
CA VAL A 694 17.75 -19.51 28.55
C VAL A 694 19.22 -19.77 28.92
N GLY A 695 19.93 -20.55 28.10
CA GLY A 695 21.34 -20.83 28.29
C GLY A 695 22.23 -19.57 28.32
N ARG A 696 23.46 -19.67 28.89
CA ARG A 696 24.37 -18.52 29.04
C ARG A 696 24.82 -17.87 27.73
N THR A 697 24.70 -18.59 26.62
CA THR A 697 25.05 -18.09 25.26
C THR A 697 23.84 -17.56 24.51
N GLN A 698 22.66 -17.54 25.15
CA GLN A 698 21.39 -17.18 24.53
C GLN A 698 20.73 -16.01 25.27
N ASN A 699 20.00 -15.20 24.53
CA ASN A 699 19.16 -14.12 25.06
C ASN A 699 17.70 -14.39 24.66
N VAL A 700 16.74 -14.08 25.55
CA VAL A 700 15.32 -14.21 25.29
C VAL A 700 14.61 -12.89 25.47
N ASN A 701 13.75 -12.56 24.49
CA ASN A 701 12.80 -11.48 24.59
C ASN A 701 11.38 -12.05 24.58
N VAL A 702 10.64 -11.80 25.65
CA VAL A 702 9.27 -12.30 25.85
C VAL A 702 8.30 -11.21 25.41
N GLY A 703 7.52 -11.47 24.37
CA GLY A 703 6.50 -10.54 23.85
C GLY A 703 5.33 -10.37 24.82
N HIS A 704 4.45 -9.42 24.52
CA HIS A 704 3.25 -9.18 25.32
C HIS A 704 2.16 -10.25 25.03
N LEU A 705 1.39 -10.62 26.03
CA LEU A 705 0.15 -11.38 25.88
C LEU A 705 -0.92 -10.49 25.21
N SER A 706 -1.75 -11.10 24.36
CA SER A 706 -2.83 -10.38 23.67
C SER A 706 -3.89 -9.88 24.67
N ASN A 707 -4.22 -10.68 25.66
CA ASN A 707 -5.14 -10.33 26.76
C ASN A 707 -4.55 -10.71 28.10
N THR A 708 -4.77 -9.89 29.11
CA THR A 708 -4.30 -10.11 30.48
C THR A 708 -5.22 -11.04 31.29
N VAL A 709 -6.40 -11.38 30.76
CA VAL A 709 -7.38 -12.28 31.38
C VAL A 709 -7.73 -13.39 30.42
N ILE A 710 -7.52 -14.64 30.81
CA ILE A 710 -7.83 -15.82 30.01
C ILE A 710 -9.09 -16.50 30.58
N LYS A 711 -10.18 -16.47 29.82
CA LYS A 711 -11.47 -17.08 30.23
C LYS A 711 -11.41 -18.61 30.18
N PRO A 712 -12.28 -19.32 30.89
CA PRO A 712 -12.39 -20.79 30.83
C PRO A 712 -12.54 -21.28 29.38
N ASN A 713 -11.79 -22.32 29.05
CA ASN A 713 -11.75 -22.97 27.73
C ASN A 713 -11.30 -22.05 26.57
N THR A 714 -10.61 -20.94 26.86
CA THR A 714 -9.96 -20.09 25.85
C THR A 714 -8.45 -20.19 25.95
N ALA A 715 -7.76 -19.84 24.86
CA ALA A 715 -6.31 -19.80 24.81
C ALA A 715 -5.80 -18.41 24.37
N GLU A 716 -4.66 -18.00 24.94
CA GLU A 716 -3.96 -16.77 24.57
C GLU A 716 -2.55 -17.09 24.13
N LYS A 717 -2.04 -16.29 23.17
CA LYS A 717 -0.75 -16.48 22.51
C LYS A 717 0.28 -15.48 23.00
N GLN A 718 1.51 -15.95 23.20
CA GLN A 718 2.67 -15.11 23.51
C GLN A 718 3.86 -15.53 22.63
N LEU A 719 4.62 -14.58 22.12
CA LEU A 719 5.79 -14.84 21.28
C LEU A 719 7.08 -14.76 22.12
N PHE A 720 7.93 -15.78 22.05
CA PHE A 720 9.29 -15.75 22.63
C PHE A 720 10.29 -15.69 21.48
N LYS A 721 11.13 -14.68 21.49
CA LYS A 721 12.21 -14.49 20.54
C LYS A 721 13.52 -14.81 21.24
N ILE A 722 14.20 -15.86 20.80
CA ILE A 722 15.44 -16.34 21.40
C ILE A 722 16.57 -16.16 20.38
N THR A 723 17.66 -15.53 20.79
CA THR A 723 18.84 -15.28 19.95
C THR A 723 20.08 -15.87 20.62
N GLY A 724 21.01 -16.46 19.85
CA GLY A 724 22.25 -17.04 20.33
C GLY A 724 22.56 -18.38 19.68
N GLU A 725 23.49 -19.13 20.24
CA GLU A 725 23.96 -20.41 19.69
C GLU A 725 23.83 -21.53 20.69
N GLY A 726 23.54 -22.74 20.20
CA GLY A 726 23.51 -23.97 20.97
C GLY A 726 22.13 -24.60 21.18
N HIS A 727 22.04 -25.63 22.03
CA HIS A 727 20.78 -26.30 22.31
C HIS A 727 19.77 -25.37 22.96
N LEU A 728 18.54 -25.39 22.45
CA LEU A 728 17.45 -24.59 22.98
C LEU A 728 16.86 -25.28 24.25
N MET A 729 17.23 -24.72 25.39
CA MET A 729 16.72 -25.15 26.68
C MET A 729 16.20 -23.95 27.46
N THR A 730 14.93 -24.00 27.85
CA THR A 730 14.27 -22.88 28.54
C THR A 730 13.82 -23.31 29.95
N ARG A 731 13.99 -22.39 30.91
CA ARG A 731 13.34 -22.48 32.22
C ARG A 731 12.24 -21.43 32.23
N ILE A 732 10.99 -21.90 32.34
CA ILE A 732 9.81 -21.05 32.30
C ILE A 732 9.21 -20.97 33.68
N LYS A 733 9.01 -19.76 34.19
CA LYS A 733 8.30 -19.48 35.44
C LYS A 733 7.06 -18.65 35.12
N ILE A 734 5.89 -19.15 35.53
CA ILE A 734 4.61 -18.51 35.28
C ILE A 734 3.99 -18.12 36.62
N GLN A 735 3.53 -16.88 36.69
CA GLN A 735 2.77 -16.36 37.84
C GLN A 735 1.40 -15.93 37.34
N TYR A 736 0.34 -16.38 37.99
CA TYR A 736 -1.04 -16.06 37.60
C TYR A 736 -1.96 -16.13 38.82
N LYS A 737 -3.12 -15.49 38.72
CA LYS A 737 -4.15 -15.48 39.75
C LYS A 737 -5.42 -16.18 39.25
N VAL A 738 -5.97 -17.06 40.11
CA VAL A 738 -7.29 -17.68 39.95
C VAL A 738 -8.09 -17.38 41.19
N GLN A 739 -9.25 -16.72 41.06
CA GLN A 739 -10.07 -16.26 42.19
C GLN A 739 -9.27 -15.48 43.28
N ASN A 740 -8.38 -14.57 42.84
CA ASN A 740 -7.48 -13.80 43.70
C ASN A 740 -6.41 -14.61 44.49
N ILE A 741 -6.26 -15.89 44.22
CA ILE A 741 -5.18 -16.71 44.77
C ILE A 741 -4.01 -16.71 43.79
N SER A 742 -2.85 -16.28 44.23
CA SER A 742 -1.64 -16.29 43.40
C SER A 742 -1.03 -17.67 43.31
N ASN A 743 -0.86 -18.16 42.09
CA ASN A 743 -0.19 -19.40 41.76
C ASN A 743 1.14 -19.12 41.08
N VAL A 744 2.16 -19.91 41.38
CA VAL A 744 3.49 -19.81 40.78
C VAL A 744 3.93 -21.19 40.35
N GLU A 745 4.18 -21.39 39.08
CA GLU A 745 4.66 -22.62 38.49
C GLU A 745 6.01 -22.40 37.82
N GLN A 746 6.90 -23.40 37.92
CA GLN A 746 8.22 -23.32 37.28
C GLN A 746 8.60 -24.70 36.76
N PHE A 747 9.03 -24.74 35.50
CA PHE A 747 9.48 -25.98 34.86
C PHE A 747 10.58 -25.70 33.84
N ASP A 748 11.36 -26.77 33.53
CA ASP A 748 12.39 -26.74 32.50
C ASP A 748 11.89 -27.53 31.29
N TYR A 749 12.10 -26.95 30.08
CA TYR A 749 11.76 -27.62 28.83
C TYR A 749 12.94 -27.57 27.86
N LYS A 750 13.27 -28.74 27.28
CA LYS A 750 14.32 -28.88 26.28
C LYS A 750 13.67 -29.10 24.90
N PHE A 751 13.94 -28.24 23.96
CA PHE A 751 13.50 -28.40 22.59
C PHE A 751 14.45 -29.32 21.82
N ASP A 752 13.91 -30.08 20.87
CA ASP A 752 14.70 -31.01 20.04
C ASP A 752 15.45 -30.32 18.90
N LYS A 753 15.72 -29.04 19.01
CA LYS A 753 16.37 -28.21 17.96
C LYS A 753 17.45 -27.31 18.55
N ASP A 754 18.49 -27.06 17.76
CA ASP A 754 19.57 -26.11 18.03
C ASP A 754 19.32 -24.79 17.28
N ILE A 755 19.76 -23.69 17.89
CA ILE A 755 19.73 -22.37 17.26
C ILE A 755 21.12 -22.09 16.66
#